data_766527d0dd4845cf46928f6a325231d6
#
_entry.id   766527d0dd4845cf46928f6a325231d6
#
_cell.length_a   1.000
_cell.length_b   1.000
_cell.length_c   1.000
_cell.angle_alpha   90.00
_cell.angle_beta   90.00
_cell.angle_gamma   90.00
#
_symmetry.space_group_name_H-M   'P 1'
#
loop_
_entity.id
_entity.type
_entity.pdbx_description
1 polymer ?
#
loop_
_entity_poly.entity_id
_entity_poly.type
_entity_poly.pdbx_seq_one_letter_code
_entity_poly.pdbx_strand_id
1 'polypeptide(L)'
;MPWTSLAERFSMLPLLLAGPMLRRAEPGAVTVWLALKEARTVTLRIYSKNTEGELVQQLVGTRRTVRLGDHLHIVAITARATAGDQPLAWGGFYYYDLFFQADNTVEKHVATTAAHLSTPGVLIHDPSSADVLHRLVYAGHPLPGFVLPPEDVNQLRIMHGSCRKPHGIGKDMLAALDTLLETTIQHNADQRPQHLFLTGDQIYADDVAAPLLFALIDAGTFLFAGNQEEVLPLVNRPAYAFPPGGRTSIVRNRAMLTTTTAGNHLLSLAEYVAMYLFTWSDVLWPDDLPEIEDMRKMYRSLRVDDIPHEKVERYVESVQKLRQFRSTLPHVRRVLANISLYTICDDHDVTDDWYLDGAWCQQVLNSKLGHRILRNALLAYALFQAWGNTPDQFEQSHGKAFLAALDTWRGDEAGGQAETISTMLGLPDSFAGRGELPHVEQAFKWHYTYAGPRYLVIVMDTRTQRLYRSPGAFPGLLSPRALNTQVVAMTREDADVTIMISATPVIGQNFVEAVQFWGHWSLRNNYALDQEAWALDWDTFQPFLKTVSAMKRIVFLSGDVHYAFGSSLEYWDRTEGATAKMVNYISSPLLNEVSGPEIAVLTTIYPQLTHLMRGEASSQADFFAWDTDIAKRYLFKKILRIILLRLYFVWWSVPKLIDALRSRTEIVIPATGWPKGAFDAMPPDRRYRVHYLRDQLDLVQAQDTGEKKAQRRRLPAWLLRLIRLALKGVTILEARVGQTRKKIARRAGRVEQVSSHVRKHAVHGAIRGTDLLEHRLEKRKNTLGEAIFHHQQWLRAWKIGAHIIGHTNIGEIVFRWNAEEQEVIQRLWWWHPSNAEQPALATEFHETLKVPAPDAGPRLP
;
A
#
# COMPACT_ATOMS: atom_id res chain seq x y z
N MET A 1 14.77 19.66 -23.86
CA MET A 1 13.83 20.06 -24.96
C MET A 1 12.58 20.63 -24.32
N PRO A 2 11.82 21.52 -24.96
CA PRO A 2 10.54 21.94 -24.36
C PRO A 2 9.60 20.75 -24.22
N TRP A 3 8.72 20.80 -23.22
CA TRP A 3 7.69 19.78 -23.02
C TRP A 3 6.81 19.63 -24.26
N THR A 4 6.53 18.39 -24.67
CA THR A 4 5.66 18.02 -25.80
C THR A 4 4.45 17.26 -25.30
N SER A 5 3.27 17.61 -25.79
CA SER A 5 2.01 16.93 -25.45
C SER A 5 2.01 15.47 -25.92
N LEU A 6 1.17 14.64 -25.32
CA LEU A 6 1.03 13.24 -25.78
C LEU A 6 0.53 13.18 -27.22
N ALA A 7 -0.36 14.07 -27.61
CA ALA A 7 -0.88 14.12 -29.00
C ALA A 7 0.24 14.28 -30.05
N GLU A 8 1.27 15.11 -29.76
CA GLU A 8 2.37 15.38 -30.70
C GLU A 8 3.34 14.19 -30.84
N ARG A 9 3.47 13.34 -29.84
CA ARG A 9 4.45 12.22 -29.82
C ARG A 9 3.81 10.83 -29.90
N PHE A 10 2.48 10.73 -29.83
CA PHE A 10 1.78 9.44 -29.76
C PHE A 10 2.05 8.51 -30.95
N SER A 11 2.17 9.05 -32.17
CA SER A 11 2.52 8.27 -33.35
C SER A 11 3.87 7.55 -33.21
N MET A 12 4.82 8.13 -32.45
CA MET A 12 6.14 7.59 -32.19
C MET A 12 6.15 6.55 -31.07
N LEU A 13 5.06 6.35 -30.36
CA LEU A 13 4.99 5.37 -29.29
C LEU A 13 4.82 3.95 -29.83
N PRO A 14 5.36 2.93 -29.13
CA PRO A 14 5.15 1.53 -29.49
C PRO A 14 3.67 1.13 -29.31
N LEU A 15 3.32 -0.06 -29.80
CA LEU A 15 1.98 -0.62 -29.63
C LEU A 15 1.62 -0.81 -28.15
N LEU A 16 2.59 -1.29 -27.36
CA LEU A 16 2.43 -1.60 -25.94
C LEU A 16 2.72 -0.37 -25.08
N LEU A 17 1.68 0.24 -24.52
CA LEU A 17 1.79 1.42 -23.65
C LEU A 17 2.18 1.06 -22.21
N ALA A 18 1.69 -0.08 -21.69
CA ALA A 18 2.08 -0.61 -20.38
C ALA A 18 1.97 -2.13 -20.34
N GLY A 19 2.78 -2.74 -19.50
CA GLY A 19 2.95 -4.18 -19.42
C GLY A 19 4.02 -4.72 -20.39
N PRO A 20 4.05 -6.05 -20.65
CA PRO A 20 3.18 -7.06 -20.06
C PRO A 20 3.40 -7.18 -18.56
N MET A 21 2.33 -7.44 -17.81
CA MET A 21 2.40 -7.76 -16.40
C MET A 21 1.91 -9.18 -16.20
N LEU A 22 2.78 -10.05 -15.69
CA LEU A 22 2.37 -11.38 -15.28
C LEU A 22 1.50 -11.26 -14.03
N ARG A 23 0.28 -11.76 -14.14
CA ARG A 23 -0.71 -11.70 -13.07
C ARG A 23 -0.90 -13.09 -12.45
N ARG A 24 -2.13 -13.48 -12.18
CA ARG A 24 -2.43 -14.78 -11.61
C ARG A 24 -1.84 -15.91 -12.44
N ALA A 25 -1.01 -16.77 -11.82
CA ALA A 25 -0.39 -17.92 -12.43
C ALA A 25 -0.60 -19.17 -11.56
N GLU A 26 -1.28 -20.15 -12.13
CA GLU A 26 -1.65 -21.42 -11.51
C GLU A 26 -1.41 -22.56 -12.52
N PRO A 27 -1.33 -23.83 -12.09
CA PRO A 27 -1.12 -24.95 -13.00
C PRO A 27 -2.07 -25.01 -14.20
N GLY A 28 -3.33 -24.66 -14.02
CA GLY A 28 -4.34 -24.70 -15.07
C GLY A 28 -4.55 -23.41 -15.85
N ALA A 29 -3.99 -22.29 -15.39
CA ALA A 29 -4.25 -20.98 -15.97
C ALA A 29 -3.13 -19.96 -15.67
N VAL A 30 -2.77 -19.17 -16.68
CA VAL A 30 -1.80 -18.07 -16.53
C VAL A 30 -2.38 -16.80 -17.18
N THR A 31 -2.38 -15.71 -16.45
CA THR A 31 -2.94 -14.43 -16.90
C THR A 31 -1.84 -13.40 -17.09
N VAL A 32 -1.90 -12.65 -18.19
CA VAL A 32 -1.03 -11.50 -18.46
C VAL A 32 -1.91 -10.28 -18.77
N TRP A 33 -1.60 -9.16 -18.13
CA TRP A 33 -2.29 -7.88 -18.34
C TRP A 33 -1.45 -6.92 -19.17
N LEU A 34 -2.09 -6.15 -20.06
CA LEU A 34 -1.43 -5.13 -20.88
C LEU A 34 -2.38 -4.00 -21.32
N ALA A 35 -1.77 -2.86 -21.65
CA ALA A 35 -2.43 -1.71 -22.26
C ALA A 35 -1.80 -1.39 -23.64
N LEU A 36 -2.62 -1.21 -24.65
CA LEU A 36 -2.24 -1.00 -26.05
C LEU A 36 -2.77 0.34 -26.57
N LYS A 37 -2.08 0.93 -27.55
CA LYS A 37 -2.53 2.15 -28.22
C LYS A 37 -3.65 1.93 -29.24
N GLU A 38 -3.88 0.70 -29.66
CA GLU A 38 -4.87 0.33 -30.69
C GLU A 38 -5.54 -1.00 -30.34
N ALA A 39 -6.74 -1.21 -30.87
CA ALA A 39 -7.47 -2.47 -30.73
C ALA A 39 -6.70 -3.64 -31.35
N ARG A 40 -6.61 -4.73 -30.63
CA ARG A 40 -6.00 -6.00 -31.09
C ARG A 40 -6.76 -7.20 -30.54
N THR A 41 -6.71 -8.29 -31.27
CA THR A 41 -6.93 -9.61 -30.72
C THR A 41 -5.57 -10.16 -30.28
N VAL A 42 -5.42 -10.43 -28.99
CA VAL A 42 -4.14 -10.84 -28.38
C VAL A 42 -4.20 -12.31 -28.01
N THR A 43 -3.17 -13.07 -28.40
CA THR A 43 -3.00 -14.48 -28.04
C THR A 43 -1.79 -14.61 -27.11
N LEU A 44 -2.03 -15.17 -25.93
CA LEU A 44 -1.00 -15.54 -24.95
C LEU A 44 -0.66 -17.02 -25.13
N ARG A 45 0.62 -17.35 -25.25
CA ARG A 45 1.13 -18.72 -25.25
C ARG A 45 2.12 -18.91 -24.14
N ILE A 46 1.97 -20.01 -23.39
CA ILE A 46 2.90 -20.41 -22.33
C ILE A 46 3.74 -21.58 -22.83
N TYR A 47 5.02 -21.57 -22.52
CA TYR A 47 6.00 -22.53 -22.96
C TYR A 47 6.80 -23.10 -21.81
N SER A 48 7.19 -24.38 -21.92
CA SER A 48 8.29 -24.98 -21.17
C SER A 48 9.46 -25.28 -22.11
N LYS A 49 10.67 -25.48 -21.57
CA LYS A 49 11.79 -26.05 -22.34
C LYS A 49 11.75 -27.57 -22.25
N ASN A 50 11.95 -28.25 -23.40
CA ASN A 50 12.18 -29.70 -23.42
C ASN A 50 13.64 -30.00 -23.05
N THR A 51 14.01 -31.26 -23.04
CA THR A 51 15.38 -31.73 -22.75
C THR A 51 16.42 -31.25 -23.74
N GLU A 52 16.03 -30.85 -24.95
CA GLU A 52 16.88 -30.29 -26.00
C GLU A 52 17.00 -28.78 -25.92
N GLY A 53 16.28 -28.13 -24.99
CA GLY A 53 16.24 -26.68 -24.77
C GLY A 53 15.25 -25.92 -25.68
N GLU A 54 14.45 -26.63 -26.46
CA GLU A 54 13.43 -26.03 -27.32
C GLU A 54 12.17 -25.66 -26.54
N LEU A 55 11.50 -24.60 -27.00
CA LEU A 55 10.25 -24.13 -26.41
C LEU A 55 9.05 -24.95 -26.89
N VAL A 56 8.37 -25.63 -25.98
CA VAL A 56 7.17 -26.42 -26.23
C VAL A 56 5.97 -25.70 -25.61
N GLN A 57 4.96 -25.42 -26.44
CA GLN A 57 3.73 -24.76 -25.98
C GLN A 57 2.97 -25.68 -25.02
N GLN A 58 2.57 -25.12 -23.87
CA GLN A 58 1.81 -25.80 -22.81
C GLN A 58 0.36 -25.31 -22.75
N LEU A 59 0.17 -23.97 -22.68
CA LEU A 59 -1.15 -23.35 -22.59
C LEU A 59 -1.30 -22.27 -23.66
N VAL A 60 -2.53 -21.97 -24.02
CA VAL A 60 -2.87 -20.89 -24.94
C VAL A 60 -4.18 -20.23 -24.54
N GLY A 61 -4.28 -18.93 -24.80
CA GLY A 61 -5.51 -18.17 -24.63
C GLY A 61 -5.55 -16.99 -25.56
N THR A 62 -6.74 -16.61 -26.01
CA THR A 62 -6.92 -15.50 -26.94
C THR A 62 -8.06 -14.60 -26.47
N ARG A 63 -7.84 -13.29 -26.53
CA ARG A 63 -8.82 -12.30 -26.12
C ARG A 63 -8.68 -11.02 -26.92
N ARG A 64 -9.82 -10.40 -27.27
CA ARG A 64 -9.86 -9.05 -27.81
C ARG A 64 -9.68 -8.02 -26.69
N THR A 65 -8.96 -6.94 -26.99
CA THR A 65 -8.82 -5.79 -26.08
C THR A 65 -10.16 -5.10 -25.85
N VAL A 66 -10.32 -4.51 -24.67
CA VAL A 66 -11.47 -3.66 -24.30
C VAL A 66 -11.07 -2.20 -24.49
N ARG A 67 -11.90 -1.45 -25.19
CA ARG A 67 -11.69 -0.04 -25.46
C ARG A 67 -12.00 0.81 -24.22
N LEU A 68 -11.09 1.71 -23.84
CA LEU A 68 -11.34 2.79 -22.89
C LEU A 68 -11.46 4.15 -23.58
N GLY A 69 -10.80 4.34 -24.69
CA GLY A 69 -10.84 5.49 -25.57
C GLY A 69 -10.24 5.13 -26.93
N ASP A 70 -10.23 6.06 -27.88
CA ASP A 70 -9.72 5.77 -29.23
C ASP A 70 -8.23 5.41 -29.22
N HIS A 71 -7.50 5.87 -28.21
CA HIS A 71 -6.06 5.68 -28.08
C HIS A 71 -5.64 4.81 -26.89
N LEU A 72 -6.59 4.11 -26.27
CA LEU A 72 -6.31 3.22 -25.13
C LEU A 72 -7.21 1.99 -25.15
N HIS A 73 -6.58 0.84 -25.23
CA HIS A 73 -7.19 -0.48 -25.20
C HIS A 73 -6.48 -1.35 -24.17
N ILE A 74 -7.21 -2.03 -23.30
CA ILE A 74 -6.65 -2.87 -22.25
C ILE A 74 -7.12 -4.31 -22.35
N VAL A 75 -6.34 -5.23 -21.82
CA VAL A 75 -6.72 -6.63 -21.75
C VAL A 75 -5.98 -7.37 -20.63
N ALA A 76 -6.67 -8.24 -19.91
CA ALA A 76 -6.05 -9.34 -19.21
C ALA A 76 -6.42 -10.63 -19.97
N ILE A 77 -5.40 -11.33 -20.45
CA ILE A 77 -5.54 -12.56 -21.25
C ILE A 77 -5.17 -13.72 -20.37
N THR A 78 -6.02 -14.75 -20.31
CA THR A 78 -5.75 -15.98 -19.59
C THR A 78 -5.53 -17.12 -20.57
N ALA A 79 -4.31 -17.68 -20.57
CA ALA A 79 -4.02 -18.97 -21.22
C ALA A 79 -4.47 -20.08 -20.29
N ARG A 80 -5.22 -21.05 -20.80
CA ARG A 80 -5.82 -22.15 -20.02
C ARG A 80 -5.47 -23.51 -20.59
N ALA A 81 -5.41 -24.50 -19.71
CA ALA A 81 -5.40 -25.90 -20.12
C ALA A 81 -6.75 -26.25 -20.77
N THR A 82 -6.69 -26.86 -21.93
CA THR A 82 -7.87 -27.43 -22.62
C THR A 82 -8.09 -28.87 -22.23
N ALA A 83 -9.25 -29.43 -22.58
CA ALA A 83 -9.54 -30.84 -22.23
C ALA A 83 -8.53 -31.79 -22.90
N GLY A 84 -7.75 -32.47 -22.07
CA GLY A 84 -6.66 -33.38 -22.51
C GLY A 84 -5.25 -32.80 -22.32
N ASP A 85 -5.10 -31.51 -22.07
CA ASP A 85 -3.80 -30.93 -21.74
C ASP A 85 -3.39 -31.31 -20.30
N GLN A 86 -2.09 -31.47 -20.09
CA GLN A 86 -1.56 -31.61 -18.73
C GLN A 86 -1.42 -30.21 -18.10
N PRO A 87 -1.82 -30.04 -16.83
CA PRO A 87 -1.56 -28.79 -16.12
C PRO A 87 -0.06 -28.57 -15.97
N LEU A 88 0.34 -27.32 -15.83
CA LEU A 88 1.73 -26.95 -15.53
C LEU A 88 2.17 -27.57 -14.21
N ALA A 89 3.41 -28.05 -14.14
CA ALA A 89 3.95 -28.64 -12.91
C ALA A 89 4.25 -27.57 -11.86
N TRP A 90 3.97 -27.84 -10.61
CA TRP A 90 4.45 -27.03 -9.51
C TRP A 90 5.98 -26.98 -9.47
N GLY A 91 6.55 -25.82 -9.11
CA GLY A 91 8.01 -25.59 -9.14
C GLY A 91 8.60 -25.44 -10.54
N GLY A 92 7.81 -25.64 -11.59
CA GLY A 92 8.26 -25.54 -12.97
C GLY A 92 8.56 -24.10 -13.40
N PHE A 93 9.57 -23.97 -14.27
CA PHE A 93 9.92 -22.71 -14.92
C PHE A 93 9.25 -22.63 -16.29
N TYR A 94 8.56 -21.53 -16.56
CA TYR A 94 7.79 -21.31 -17.78
C TYR A 94 8.13 -19.97 -18.41
N TYR A 95 7.95 -19.90 -19.74
CA TYR A 95 8.08 -18.70 -20.55
C TYR A 95 6.74 -18.34 -21.16
N TYR A 96 6.59 -17.08 -21.60
CA TYR A 96 5.42 -16.70 -22.36
C TYR A 96 5.76 -15.73 -23.50
N ASP A 97 4.93 -15.76 -24.54
CA ASP A 97 4.93 -14.78 -25.63
C ASP A 97 3.51 -14.32 -25.91
N LEU A 98 3.41 -13.15 -26.51
CA LEU A 98 2.16 -12.47 -26.87
C LEU A 98 2.15 -12.19 -28.35
N PHE A 99 1.05 -12.55 -29.00
CA PHE A 99 0.84 -12.33 -30.43
C PHE A 99 -0.30 -11.33 -30.62
N PHE A 100 -0.09 -10.31 -31.43
CA PHE A 100 -0.98 -9.18 -31.64
C PHE A 100 -1.53 -9.20 -33.05
N GLN A 101 -2.81 -9.48 -33.22
CA GLN A 101 -3.51 -9.48 -34.51
C GLN A 101 -4.36 -8.23 -34.64
N ALA A 102 -4.29 -7.53 -35.79
CA ALA A 102 -5.16 -6.39 -36.05
C ALA A 102 -6.61 -6.84 -36.23
N ASP A 103 -7.56 -6.06 -35.74
CA ASP A 103 -9.00 -6.40 -35.78
C ASP A 103 -9.60 -6.42 -37.21
N ASN A 104 -8.96 -5.78 -38.19
CA ASN A 104 -9.48 -5.60 -39.55
C ASN A 104 -9.17 -6.77 -40.50
N THR A 105 -8.54 -7.82 -40.07
CA THR A 105 -8.23 -8.97 -40.91
C THR A 105 -9.36 -9.98 -40.90
N VAL A 106 -10.14 -10.00 -42.00
CA VAL A 106 -11.22 -10.98 -42.26
C VAL A 106 -10.68 -12.38 -42.55
N GLU A 107 -9.36 -12.58 -42.54
CA GLU A 107 -8.73 -13.83 -42.96
C GLU A 107 -8.52 -14.81 -41.80
N LYS A 108 -9.11 -15.99 -41.98
CA LYS A 108 -9.05 -17.12 -41.03
C LYS A 108 -7.68 -17.84 -40.97
N HIS A 109 -6.60 -17.31 -41.57
CA HIS A 109 -5.27 -17.90 -41.55
C HIS A 109 -4.37 -17.18 -40.50
N VAL A 110 -4.49 -17.59 -39.27
CA VAL A 110 -4.08 -16.88 -38.07
C VAL A 110 -2.59 -16.97 -37.73
N ALA A 111 -1.74 -17.76 -38.34
CA ALA A 111 -0.53 -18.21 -37.69
C ALA A 111 0.81 -17.57 -38.09
N THR A 112 0.94 -16.91 -39.21
CA THR A 112 2.27 -16.56 -39.75
C THR A 112 2.60 -15.07 -39.84
N THR A 113 1.66 -14.17 -39.58
CA THR A 113 1.85 -12.71 -39.74
C THR A 113 1.51 -11.87 -38.49
N ALA A 114 1.11 -12.48 -37.37
CA ALA A 114 0.85 -11.72 -36.14
C ALA A 114 2.15 -11.18 -35.54
N ALA A 115 2.20 -9.89 -35.23
CA ALA A 115 3.31 -9.30 -34.47
C ALA A 115 3.39 -9.95 -33.09
N HIS A 116 4.60 -10.16 -32.57
CA HIS A 116 4.87 -10.71 -31.23
C HIS A 116 5.79 -9.79 -30.43
N LEU A 117 6.11 -10.12 -29.19
CA LEU A 117 6.86 -9.21 -28.31
C LEU A 117 8.17 -8.72 -28.90
N SER A 118 8.89 -9.54 -29.67
CA SER A 118 10.14 -9.13 -30.33
C SER A 118 9.96 -8.39 -31.65
N THR A 119 8.71 -8.26 -32.16
CA THR A 119 8.44 -7.55 -33.40
C THR A 119 8.70 -6.04 -33.24
N PRO A 120 9.46 -5.40 -34.15
CA PRO A 120 9.66 -3.96 -34.12
C PRO A 120 8.33 -3.19 -34.04
N GLY A 121 8.30 -2.11 -33.25
CA GLY A 121 7.10 -1.32 -33.04
C GLY A 121 6.14 -1.84 -31.94
N VAL A 122 6.36 -3.05 -31.40
CA VAL A 122 5.55 -3.57 -30.28
C VAL A 122 6.01 -3.01 -28.93
N LEU A 123 7.29 -3.15 -28.59
CA LEU A 123 7.87 -2.66 -27.32
C LEU A 123 8.62 -1.35 -27.48
N ILE A 124 9.24 -1.13 -28.61
CA ILE A 124 10.05 0.04 -28.97
C ILE A 124 9.67 0.49 -30.37
N HIS A 125 9.50 1.78 -30.56
CA HIS A 125 9.14 2.32 -31.88
C HIS A 125 10.29 2.20 -32.89
N ASP A 126 11.54 2.39 -32.43
CA ASP A 126 12.73 2.37 -33.34
C ASP A 126 13.06 0.94 -33.78
N PRO A 127 12.86 0.64 -35.10
CA PRO A 127 13.16 -0.69 -35.63
C PRO A 127 14.67 -0.99 -35.75
N SER A 128 15.54 0.00 -35.59
CA SER A 128 17.00 -0.18 -35.63
C SER A 128 17.61 -0.70 -34.33
N SER A 129 16.80 -0.71 -33.23
CA SER A 129 17.22 -1.25 -31.95
C SER A 129 17.30 -2.77 -32.04
N ALA A 130 18.51 -3.31 -32.09
CA ALA A 130 18.79 -4.75 -32.24
C ALA A 130 18.35 -5.60 -31.06
N ASP A 131 17.96 -4.98 -29.93
CA ASP A 131 17.72 -5.68 -28.67
C ASP A 131 16.39 -5.27 -28.00
N VAL A 132 15.30 -5.51 -28.71
CA VAL A 132 13.95 -5.13 -28.28
C VAL A 132 13.50 -5.85 -27.02
N LEU A 133 13.84 -7.13 -26.87
CA LEU A 133 13.43 -7.94 -25.72
C LEU A 133 14.25 -7.68 -24.45
N HIS A 134 15.43 -7.09 -24.57
CA HIS A 134 16.30 -6.79 -23.41
C HIS A 134 15.60 -5.99 -22.28
N ARG A 135 14.59 -5.20 -22.65
CA ARG A 135 13.77 -4.44 -21.67
C ARG A 135 12.82 -5.30 -20.85
N LEU A 136 12.52 -6.53 -21.24
CA LEU A 136 11.59 -7.43 -20.56
C LEU A 136 12.22 -8.73 -20.13
N VAL A 137 13.40 -9.09 -20.65
CA VAL A 137 13.98 -10.42 -20.51
C VAL A 137 15.31 -10.33 -19.78
N TYR A 138 15.56 -11.24 -18.87
CA TYR A 138 16.86 -11.40 -18.22
C TYR A 138 17.86 -12.17 -19.10
N ALA A 139 19.14 -11.88 -18.94
CA ALA A 139 20.20 -12.51 -19.72
C ALA A 139 20.12 -14.05 -19.70
N GLY A 140 20.29 -14.67 -20.87
CA GLY A 140 20.22 -16.14 -21.03
C GLY A 140 18.81 -16.70 -21.21
N HIS A 141 17.75 -15.88 -21.16
CA HIS A 141 16.39 -16.30 -21.41
C HIS A 141 15.88 -15.80 -22.77
N PRO A 142 15.11 -16.60 -23.54
CA PRO A 142 14.60 -16.19 -24.86
C PRO A 142 13.35 -15.32 -24.76
N LEU A 143 12.58 -15.40 -23.67
CA LEU A 143 11.29 -14.74 -23.45
C LEU A 143 11.15 -14.38 -21.97
N PRO A 144 10.20 -13.50 -21.60
CA PRO A 144 9.86 -13.30 -20.21
C PRO A 144 9.44 -14.61 -19.58
N GLY A 145 9.86 -14.84 -18.33
CA GLY A 145 9.67 -16.14 -17.69
C GLY A 145 9.37 -16.05 -16.21
N PHE A 146 8.72 -17.09 -15.67
CA PHE A 146 8.29 -17.18 -14.29
C PHE A 146 8.40 -18.61 -13.75
N VAL A 147 8.34 -18.72 -12.44
CA VAL A 147 8.33 -20.00 -11.73
C VAL A 147 7.01 -20.15 -11.02
N LEU A 148 6.36 -21.32 -11.16
CA LEU A 148 5.23 -21.68 -10.29
C LEU A 148 5.73 -22.04 -8.89
N PRO A 149 4.90 -21.85 -7.84
CA PRO A 149 5.28 -22.22 -6.48
C PRO A 149 5.75 -23.67 -6.36
N PRO A 150 6.76 -23.91 -5.52
CA PRO A 150 7.26 -25.27 -5.27
C PRO A 150 6.31 -26.07 -4.36
N GLU A 151 6.43 -27.39 -4.41
CA GLU A 151 5.73 -28.29 -3.46
C GLU A 151 6.32 -28.21 -2.05
N ASP A 152 7.62 -27.96 -1.95
CA ASP A 152 8.31 -27.79 -0.67
C ASP A 152 8.25 -26.33 -0.21
N VAL A 153 7.63 -26.09 0.95
CA VAL A 153 7.52 -24.76 1.57
C VAL A 153 8.90 -24.13 1.83
N ASN A 154 9.96 -24.92 2.02
CA ASN A 154 11.34 -24.38 2.18
C ASN A 154 11.85 -23.63 0.94
N GLN A 155 11.34 -23.95 -0.23
CA GLN A 155 11.71 -23.28 -1.48
C GLN A 155 10.75 -22.13 -1.82
N LEU A 156 9.65 -21.96 -1.06
CA LEU A 156 8.70 -20.88 -1.28
C LEU A 156 9.32 -19.53 -0.91
N ARG A 157 9.27 -18.58 -1.85
CA ARG A 157 9.74 -17.21 -1.68
C ARG A 157 8.68 -16.24 -2.15
N ILE A 158 8.29 -15.34 -1.26
CA ILE A 158 7.27 -14.35 -1.50
C ILE A 158 7.86 -12.97 -1.28
N MET A 159 7.77 -12.12 -2.29
CA MET A 159 8.09 -10.69 -2.16
C MET A 159 6.84 -9.91 -1.79
N HIS A 160 6.99 -8.90 -0.92
CA HIS A 160 5.86 -8.02 -0.61
C HIS A 160 6.31 -6.59 -0.29
N GLY A 161 5.39 -5.64 -0.50
CA GLY A 161 5.60 -4.23 -0.17
C GLY A 161 4.41 -3.37 -0.55
N SER A 162 4.42 -2.10 -0.11
CA SER A 162 3.34 -1.13 -0.36
C SER A 162 3.86 0.30 -0.46
N CYS A 163 2.97 1.26 -0.66
CA CYS A 163 3.25 2.69 -0.53
C CYS A 163 4.35 3.15 -1.49
N ARG A 164 4.04 3.10 -2.79
CA ARG A 164 4.95 3.51 -3.86
C ARG A 164 4.52 4.82 -4.50
N LYS A 165 4.96 5.95 -3.90
CA LYS A 165 4.60 7.32 -4.31
C LYS A 165 5.61 7.89 -5.30
N PRO A 166 5.22 8.33 -6.53
CA PRO A 166 6.15 8.75 -7.57
C PRO A 166 7.11 9.88 -7.18
N HIS A 167 6.71 10.76 -6.26
CA HIS A 167 7.57 11.83 -5.72
C HIS A 167 7.88 11.63 -4.22
N GLY A 168 7.76 10.39 -3.74
CA GLY A 168 8.08 10.00 -2.38
C GLY A 168 9.55 10.23 -2.02
N ILE A 169 9.86 10.05 -0.74
CA ILE A 169 11.24 10.10 -0.23
C ILE A 169 11.79 8.67 -0.26
N GLY A 170 13.08 8.54 -0.59
CA GLY A 170 13.78 7.28 -0.64
C GLY A 170 14.15 6.84 -2.05
N LYS A 171 14.50 5.56 -2.22
CA LYS A 171 14.80 4.93 -3.50
C LYS A 171 13.72 3.89 -3.81
N ASP A 172 13.35 3.78 -5.08
CA ASP A 172 12.30 2.85 -5.53
C ASP A 172 12.73 1.39 -5.38
N MET A 173 12.15 0.72 -4.38
CA MET A 173 12.49 -0.67 -4.07
C MET A 173 11.83 -1.68 -5.01
N LEU A 174 10.76 -1.30 -5.70
CA LEU A 174 10.20 -2.15 -6.76
C LEU A 174 11.16 -2.25 -7.95
N ALA A 175 11.86 -1.16 -8.28
CA ALA A 175 12.92 -1.19 -9.29
C ALA A 175 14.16 -1.96 -8.78
N ALA A 176 14.48 -1.87 -7.48
CA ALA A 176 15.58 -2.61 -6.90
C ALA A 176 15.36 -4.14 -6.95
N LEU A 177 14.10 -4.59 -6.93
CA LEU A 177 13.75 -6.00 -7.11
C LEU A 177 14.26 -6.55 -8.46
N ASP A 178 14.39 -5.72 -9.50
CA ASP A 178 14.96 -6.12 -10.79
C ASP A 178 16.39 -6.64 -10.65
N THR A 179 17.23 -5.94 -9.91
CA THR A 179 18.60 -6.38 -9.61
C THR A 179 18.63 -7.67 -8.79
N LEU A 180 17.71 -7.81 -7.82
CA LEU A 180 17.61 -9.03 -7.01
C LEU A 180 17.20 -10.24 -7.86
N LEU A 181 16.21 -10.06 -8.75
CA LEU A 181 15.78 -11.11 -9.69
C LEU A 181 16.90 -11.50 -10.65
N GLU A 182 17.60 -10.54 -11.25
CA GLU A 182 18.70 -10.78 -12.16
C GLU A 182 19.84 -11.57 -11.48
N THR A 183 20.25 -11.16 -10.29
CA THR A 183 21.26 -11.86 -9.49
C THR A 183 20.81 -13.28 -9.13
N THR A 184 19.56 -13.45 -8.73
CA THR A 184 19.01 -14.77 -8.37
C THR A 184 18.97 -15.69 -9.58
N ILE A 185 18.53 -15.20 -10.73
CA ILE A 185 18.46 -15.96 -11.98
C ILE A 185 19.86 -16.42 -12.41
N GLN A 186 20.87 -15.56 -12.29
CA GLN A 186 22.24 -15.86 -12.73
C GLN A 186 22.98 -16.82 -11.80
N HIS A 187 22.72 -16.75 -10.49
CA HIS A 187 23.55 -17.43 -9.49
C HIS A 187 22.81 -18.48 -8.66
N ASN A 188 21.50 -18.38 -8.51
CA ASN A 188 20.68 -19.21 -7.63
C ASN A 188 19.26 -19.39 -8.17
N ALA A 189 19.10 -20.04 -9.32
CA ALA A 189 17.81 -20.18 -10.00
C ALA A 189 16.70 -20.77 -9.10
N ASP A 190 17.06 -21.69 -8.18
CA ASP A 190 16.13 -22.30 -7.21
C ASP A 190 15.64 -21.30 -6.12
N GLN A 191 16.27 -20.15 -6.04
CA GLN A 191 15.90 -19.10 -5.09
C GLN A 191 15.06 -17.98 -5.72
N ARG A 192 14.58 -18.16 -6.93
CA ARG A 192 13.74 -17.16 -7.60
C ARG A 192 12.40 -17.02 -6.89
N PRO A 193 11.99 -15.79 -6.53
CA PRO A 193 10.66 -15.56 -5.96
C PRO A 193 9.54 -15.96 -6.92
N GLN A 194 8.49 -16.57 -6.37
CA GLN A 194 7.32 -17.02 -7.12
C GLN A 194 6.20 -15.98 -7.12
N HIS A 195 6.06 -15.21 -6.04
CA HIS A 195 4.98 -14.26 -5.86
C HIS A 195 5.50 -12.88 -5.47
N LEU A 196 4.83 -11.85 -5.97
CA LEU A 196 4.95 -10.48 -5.50
C LEU A 196 3.55 -10.00 -5.06
N PHE A 197 3.39 -9.73 -3.76
CA PHE A 197 2.18 -9.10 -3.21
C PHE A 197 2.42 -7.61 -2.98
N LEU A 198 1.68 -6.77 -3.70
CA LEU A 198 1.63 -5.34 -3.44
C LEU A 198 0.43 -5.05 -2.54
N THR A 199 0.73 -4.70 -1.29
CA THR A 199 -0.24 -4.69 -0.19
C THR A 199 -0.89 -3.33 0.05
N GLY A 200 -1.14 -2.56 -1.02
CA GLY A 200 -1.81 -1.26 -1.02
C GLY A 200 -0.98 -0.15 -1.62
N ASP A 201 -1.61 1.00 -1.88
CA ASP A 201 -1.02 2.26 -2.33
C ASP A 201 -0.14 2.13 -3.58
N GLN A 202 -0.71 1.56 -4.62
CA GLN A 202 -0.04 1.47 -5.91
C GLN A 202 -0.03 2.80 -6.65
N ILE A 203 -1.00 3.65 -6.35
CA ILE A 203 -1.04 5.05 -6.74
C ILE A 203 -1.37 5.92 -5.52
N TYR A 204 -1.06 7.21 -5.60
CA TYR A 204 -1.44 8.23 -4.62
C TYR A 204 -2.38 9.20 -5.31
N ALA A 205 -3.68 8.88 -5.34
CA ALA A 205 -4.68 9.65 -6.08
C ALA A 205 -4.95 11.02 -5.48
N ASP A 206 -4.75 11.17 -4.19
CA ASP A 206 -4.96 12.43 -3.44
C ASP A 206 -3.70 13.29 -3.31
N ASP A 207 -2.50 12.69 -3.44
CA ASP A 207 -1.22 13.40 -3.32
C ASP A 207 -0.38 13.22 -4.59
N VAL A 208 -0.77 13.94 -5.63
CA VAL A 208 -0.08 13.95 -6.92
C VAL A 208 0.82 15.17 -7.03
N ALA A 209 2.07 14.97 -7.46
CA ALA A 209 2.95 16.09 -7.77
C ALA A 209 2.37 16.96 -8.90
N ALA A 210 2.42 18.29 -8.78
CA ALA A 210 1.82 19.18 -9.77
C ALA A 210 2.33 18.96 -11.22
N PRO A 211 3.65 18.75 -11.48
CA PRO A 211 4.13 18.43 -12.83
C PRO A 211 3.56 17.11 -13.37
N LEU A 212 3.40 16.10 -12.52
CA LEU A 212 2.80 14.83 -12.89
C LEU A 212 1.32 15.01 -13.21
N LEU A 213 0.56 15.68 -12.36
CA LEU A 213 -0.87 15.93 -12.61
C LEU A 213 -1.11 16.65 -13.93
N PHE A 214 -0.24 17.60 -14.28
CA PHE A 214 -0.31 18.26 -15.59
C PHE A 214 -0.16 17.24 -16.73
N ALA A 215 0.84 16.36 -16.66
CA ALA A 215 1.05 15.32 -17.66
C ALA A 215 -0.09 14.27 -17.68
N LEU A 216 -0.69 13.96 -16.53
CA LEU A 216 -1.84 13.05 -16.45
C LEU A 216 -3.11 13.64 -17.09
N ILE A 217 -3.33 14.95 -16.91
CA ILE A 217 -4.44 15.65 -17.57
C ILE A 217 -4.28 15.60 -19.11
N ASP A 218 -3.09 15.92 -19.61
CA ASP A 218 -2.77 15.86 -21.05
C ASP A 218 -2.97 14.45 -21.60
N ALA A 219 -2.33 13.47 -20.96
CA ALA A 219 -2.40 12.07 -21.40
C ALA A 219 -3.83 11.51 -21.29
N GLY A 220 -4.51 11.72 -20.18
CA GLY A 220 -5.87 11.24 -19.97
C GLY A 220 -6.86 11.81 -21.00
N THR A 221 -6.77 13.11 -21.26
CA THR A 221 -7.63 13.77 -22.27
C THR A 221 -7.41 13.17 -23.67
N PHE A 222 -6.16 12.94 -24.05
CA PHE A 222 -5.83 12.37 -25.35
C PHE A 222 -6.22 10.88 -25.47
N LEU A 223 -5.87 10.07 -24.47
CA LEU A 223 -6.12 8.62 -24.48
C LEU A 223 -7.62 8.29 -24.52
N PHE A 224 -8.45 9.12 -23.89
CA PHE A 224 -9.91 8.95 -23.82
C PHE A 224 -10.66 9.65 -24.97
N ALA A 225 -9.97 10.11 -26.00
CA ALA A 225 -10.63 10.65 -27.20
C ALA A 225 -11.71 9.69 -27.72
N GLY A 226 -12.73 10.24 -28.40
CA GLY A 226 -13.89 9.49 -28.92
C GLY A 226 -14.95 9.15 -27.86
N ASN A 227 -14.72 9.51 -26.59
CA ASN A 227 -15.75 9.48 -25.55
C ASN A 227 -16.36 10.88 -25.33
N GLN A 228 -17.55 10.93 -24.74
CA GLN A 228 -18.11 12.18 -24.25
C GLN A 228 -17.20 12.72 -23.15
N GLU A 229 -17.04 14.03 -23.12
CA GLU A 229 -16.27 14.68 -22.08
C GLU A 229 -16.91 14.44 -20.71
N GLU A 230 -16.11 13.94 -19.74
CA GLU A 230 -16.58 13.74 -18.37
C GLU A 230 -16.82 15.08 -17.67
N VAL A 231 -18.08 15.45 -17.48
CA VAL A 231 -18.50 16.63 -16.73
C VAL A 231 -18.72 16.25 -15.28
N LEU A 232 -17.94 16.86 -14.38
CA LEU A 232 -18.02 16.58 -12.95
C LEU A 232 -19.34 17.14 -12.36
N PRO A 233 -20.13 16.32 -11.63
CA PRO A 233 -21.38 16.77 -11.04
C PRO A 233 -21.14 17.86 -9.98
N LEU A 234 -22.16 18.67 -9.69
CA LEU A 234 -22.18 19.81 -8.77
C LEU A 234 -21.33 21.00 -9.23
N VAL A 235 -20.33 20.83 -10.07
CA VAL A 235 -19.47 21.90 -10.61
C VAL A 235 -19.70 22.14 -12.09
N ASN A 236 -20.31 21.18 -12.80
CA ASN A 236 -20.68 21.23 -14.21
C ASN A 236 -19.53 21.67 -15.14
N ARG A 237 -18.33 21.17 -14.86
CA ARG A 237 -17.10 21.42 -15.62
C ARG A 237 -16.25 20.16 -15.67
N PRO A 238 -15.44 19.95 -16.69
CA PRO A 238 -14.50 18.84 -16.78
C PRO A 238 -13.34 19.00 -15.78
N ALA A 239 -12.66 17.89 -15.45
CA ALA A 239 -11.59 17.87 -14.47
C ALA A 239 -10.42 18.80 -14.81
N TYR A 240 -10.03 18.88 -16.08
CA TYR A 240 -8.94 19.75 -16.53
C TYR A 240 -9.22 21.26 -16.33
N ALA A 241 -10.47 21.67 -16.14
CA ALA A 241 -10.82 23.04 -15.79
C ALA A 241 -10.36 23.44 -14.36
N PHE A 242 -9.85 22.48 -13.59
CA PHE A 242 -9.30 22.69 -12.25
C PHE A 242 -7.83 22.29 -12.27
N PRO A 243 -6.92 23.28 -12.43
CA PRO A 243 -5.50 23.02 -12.61
C PRO A 243 -4.82 22.48 -11.33
N PRO A 244 -3.61 21.94 -11.46
CA PRO A 244 -2.83 21.50 -10.29
C PRO A 244 -2.73 22.61 -9.22
N GLY A 245 -2.97 22.24 -7.96
CA GLY A 245 -3.03 23.19 -6.82
C GLY A 245 -4.34 23.96 -6.69
N GLY A 246 -5.25 23.87 -7.67
CA GLY A 246 -6.54 24.56 -7.69
C GLY A 246 -7.74 23.76 -7.16
N ARG A 247 -7.57 22.48 -6.83
CA ARG A 247 -8.65 21.51 -6.58
C ARG A 247 -9.17 21.47 -5.13
N THR A 248 -8.49 22.10 -4.18
CA THR A 248 -8.80 22.02 -2.74
C THR A 248 -10.27 22.31 -2.41
N SER A 249 -10.86 23.36 -3.01
CA SER A 249 -12.24 23.75 -2.71
C SER A 249 -13.26 22.72 -3.19
N ILE A 250 -13.10 22.19 -4.40
CA ILE A 250 -14.03 21.18 -4.93
C ILE A 250 -13.87 19.84 -4.21
N VAL A 251 -12.67 19.42 -3.92
CA VAL A 251 -12.39 18.15 -3.24
C VAL A 251 -12.97 18.17 -1.83
N ARG A 252 -12.71 19.22 -1.05
CA ARG A 252 -13.15 19.30 0.35
C ARG A 252 -14.60 19.75 0.55
N ASN A 253 -15.09 20.67 -0.29
CA ASN A 253 -16.39 21.31 -0.05
C ASN A 253 -17.51 20.78 -0.96
N ARG A 254 -17.18 20.11 -2.07
CA ARG A 254 -18.15 19.52 -3.00
C ARG A 254 -18.11 18.00 -2.99
N ALA A 255 -16.93 17.41 -3.08
CA ALA A 255 -16.77 15.95 -2.97
C ALA A 255 -16.79 15.48 -1.51
N MET A 256 -16.59 16.38 -0.53
CA MET A 256 -16.57 16.10 0.93
C MET A 256 -15.38 15.24 1.38
N LEU A 257 -14.34 15.09 0.55
CA LEU A 257 -13.13 14.33 0.89
C LEU A 257 -12.30 15.07 1.95
N THR A 258 -11.60 14.33 2.79
CA THR A 258 -10.91 14.86 3.98
C THR A 258 -9.41 15.00 3.82
N THR A 259 -8.84 14.49 2.74
CA THR A 259 -7.39 14.49 2.47
C THR A 259 -6.73 15.83 2.74
N THR A 260 -5.51 15.78 3.28
CA THR A 260 -4.70 16.96 3.56
C THR A 260 -4.11 17.57 2.29
N THR A 261 -3.90 16.79 1.23
CA THR A 261 -3.25 17.15 -0.05
C THR A 261 -4.22 17.45 -1.20
N ALA A 262 -5.46 17.77 -0.88
CA ALA A 262 -6.59 17.97 -1.80
C ALA A 262 -6.33 18.87 -3.04
N GLY A 263 -5.24 19.64 -3.07
CA GLY A 263 -4.92 20.58 -4.17
C GLY A 263 -4.63 19.91 -5.51
N ASN A 264 -4.15 18.67 -5.47
CA ASN A 264 -3.74 17.89 -6.65
C ASN A 264 -4.45 16.54 -6.75
N HIS A 265 -5.56 16.36 -6.07
CA HIS A 265 -6.35 15.14 -6.10
C HIS A 265 -6.83 14.80 -7.51
N LEU A 266 -6.79 13.52 -7.92
CA LEU A 266 -7.40 13.05 -9.16
C LEU A 266 -8.92 13.19 -9.10
N LEU A 267 -9.55 13.49 -10.23
CA LEU A 267 -10.99 13.74 -10.29
C LEU A 267 -11.70 12.88 -11.33
N SER A 268 -11.14 12.77 -12.53
CA SER A 268 -11.75 12.05 -13.64
C SER A 268 -11.23 10.62 -13.77
N LEU A 269 -12.03 9.76 -14.42
CA LEU A 269 -11.59 8.40 -14.75
C LEU A 269 -10.31 8.42 -15.59
N ALA A 270 -10.21 9.33 -16.54
CA ALA A 270 -9.04 9.45 -17.42
C ALA A 270 -7.76 9.78 -16.63
N GLU A 271 -7.85 10.61 -15.57
CA GLU A 271 -6.72 10.92 -14.69
C GLU A 271 -6.30 9.70 -13.84
N TYR A 272 -7.25 8.93 -13.28
CA TYR A 272 -6.95 7.70 -12.54
C TYR A 272 -6.28 6.65 -13.44
N VAL A 273 -6.79 6.44 -14.62
CA VAL A 273 -6.22 5.50 -15.60
C VAL A 273 -4.82 5.95 -16.04
N ALA A 274 -4.65 7.23 -16.35
CA ALA A 274 -3.33 7.78 -16.69
C ALA A 274 -2.34 7.59 -15.54
N MET A 275 -2.77 7.77 -14.26
CA MET A 275 -1.91 7.59 -13.09
C MET A 275 -1.37 6.15 -12.99
N TYR A 276 -2.19 5.12 -13.20
CA TYR A 276 -1.73 3.74 -13.24
C TYR A 276 -0.72 3.51 -14.37
N LEU A 277 -1.01 4.00 -15.58
CA LEU A 277 -0.11 3.87 -16.73
C LEU A 277 1.26 4.51 -16.47
N PHE A 278 1.28 5.72 -15.89
CA PHE A 278 2.51 6.43 -15.56
C PHE A 278 3.26 5.79 -14.36
N THR A 279 2.57 5.11 -13.48
CA THR A 279 3.19 4.45 -12.32
C THR A 279 3.88 3.13 -12.72
N TRP A 280 3.37 2.45 -13.74
CA TRP A 280 3.84 1.11 -14.12
C TRP A 280 4.64 1.05 -15.43
N SER A 281 4.71 2.15 -16.20
CA SER A 281 5.40 2.18 -17.49
C SER A 281 6.05 3.53 -17.76
N ASP A 282 7.21 3.47 -18.40
CA ASP A 282 7.95 4.64 -18.87
C ASP A 282 7.46 5.20 -20.22
N VAL A 283 6.64 4.44 -20.96
CA VAL A 283 6.29 4.71 -22.37
C VAL A 283 5.54 6.02 -22.54
N LEU A 284 4.58 6.29 -21.67
CA LEU A 284 3.76 7.52 -21.77
C LEU A 284 4.45 8.76 -21.18
N TRP A 285 5.60 8.62 -20.52
CA TRP A 285 6.31 9.76 -19.95
C TRP A 285 6.90 10.63 -21.05
N PRO A 286 6.77 11.97 -20.98
CA PRO A 286 7.46 12.87 -21.87
C PRO A 286 8.96 12.88 -21.59
N ASP A 287 9.78 13.27 -22.57
CA ASP A 287 11.23 13.39 -22.37
C ASP A 287 11.56 14.42 -21.31
N ASP A 288 10.89 15.55 -21.35
CA ASP A 288 10.92 16.56 -20.32
C ASP A 288 9.53 16.78 -19.73
N LEU A 289 9.46 16.91 -18.41
CA LEU A 289 8.22 17.27 -17.73
C LEU A 289 7.86 18.74 -18.02
N PRO A 290 6.57 19.11 -17.94
CA PRO A 290 6.14 20.49 -18.09
C PRO A 290 6.93 21.43 -17.22
N GLU A 291 7.37 22.56 -17.78
CA GLU A 291 8.04 23.60 -17.00
C GLU A 291 7.02 24.44 -16.23
N ILE A 292 7.52 25.22 -15.27
CA ILE A 292 6.67 26.12 -14.48
C ILE A 292 5.92 27.14 -15.38
N GLU A 293 6.53 27.52 -16.50
CA GLU A 293 5.91 28.44 -17.43
C GLU A 293 4.74 27.81 -18.22
N ASP A 294 4.80 26.51 -18.50
CA ASP A 294 3.67 25.77 -19.11
C ASP A 294 2.49 25.71 -18.15
N MET A 295 2.77 25.50 -16.85
CA MET A 295 1.74 25.58 -15.82
C MET A 295 1.17 27.00 -15.69
N ARG A 296 1.98 28.05 -15.80
CA ARG A 296 1.52 29.44 -15.83
C ARG A 296 0.64 29.76 -17.03
N LYS A 297 0.97 29.22 -18.22
CA LYS A 297 0.11 29.36 -19.43
C LYS A 297 -1.26 28.74 -19.18
N MET A 298 -1.30 27.51 -18.61
CA MET A 298 -2.54 26.85 -18.22
C MET A 298 -3.37 27.69 -17.24
N TYR A 299 -2.76 28.21 -16.17
CA TYR A 299 -3.45 29.06 -15.20
C TYR A 299 -4.05 30.30 -15.86
N ARG A 300 -3.28 30.98 -16.74
CA ARG A 300 -3.77 32.15 -17.48
C ARG A 300 -4.93 31.79 -18.40
N SER A 301 -4.87 30.67 -19.12
CA SER A 301 -5.97 30.22 -20.01
C SER A 301 -7.25 29.92 -19.25
N LEU A 302 -7.14 29.43 -17.99
CA LEU A 302 -8.27 29.14 -17.13
C LEU A 302 -8.73 30.33 -16.29
N ARG A 303 -8.10 31.52 -16.47
CA ARG A 303 -8.34 32.76 -15.70
C ARG A 303 -8.19 32.57 -14.19
N VAL A 304 -7.19 31.79 -13.79
CA VAL A 304 -6.80 31.56 -12.40
C VAL A 304 -5.63 32.50 -12.04
N ASP A 305 -5.56 32.98 -10.79
CA ASP A 305 -4.47 33.82 -10.30
C ASP A 305 -3.10 33.14 -10.44
N ASP A 306 -2.03 33.93 -10.55
CA ASP A 306 -0.67 33.44 -10.75
C ASP A 306 -0.20 32.52 -9.60
N ILE A 307 0.76 31.68 -9.91
CA ILE A 307 1.30 30.65 -9.00
C ILE A 307 2.13 31.31 -7.90
N PRO A 308 1.83 31.08 -6.61
CA PRO A 308 2.64 31.58 -5.51
C PRO A 308 4.09 31.05 -5.56
N HIS A 309 5.06 31.89 -5.15
CA HIS A 309 6.49 31.54 -5.20
C HIS A 309 6.84 30.20 -4.51
N GLU A 310 6.23 29.90 -3.38
CA GLU A 310 6.41 28.62 -2.67
C GLU A 310 5.98 27.39 -3.48
N LYS A 311 4.93 27.52 -4.28
CA LYS A 311 4.52 26.45 -5.19
C LYS A 311 5.54 26.24 -6.30
N VAL A 312 6.29 27.26 -6.68
CA VAL A 312 7.38 27.16 -7.67
C VAL A 312 8.54 26.31 -7.12
N GLU A 313 8.98 26.56 -5.88
CA GLU A 313 10.05 25.78 -5.26
C GLU A 313 9.66 24.29 -5.14
N ARG A 314 8.47 24.01 -4.65
CA ARG A 314 7.93 22.63 -4.57
C ARG A 314 7.80 21.98 -5.94
N TYR A 315 7.44 22.74 -6.96
CA TYR A 315 7.34 22.26 -8.32
C TYR A 315 8.70 21.76 -8.83
N VAL A 316 9.74 22.56 -8.68
CA VAL A 316 11.11 22.22 -9.11
C VAL A 316 11.64 21.00 -8.38
N GLU A 317 11.43 20.90 -7.06
CA GLU A 317 11.80 19.72 -6.27
C GLU A 317 11.05 18.46 -6.78
N SER A 318 9.76 18.58 -7.05
CA SER A 318 8.95 17.49 -7.56
C SER A 318 9.41 17.02 -8.94
N VAL A 319 9.82 17.91 -9.85
CA VAL A 319 10.37 17.55 -11.16
C VAL A 319 11.60 16.65 -11.02
N GLN A 320 12.50 16.97 -10.07
CA GLN A 320 13.70 16.15 -9.85
C GLN A 320 13.34 14.75 -9.36
N LYS A 321 12.43 14.62 -8.40
CA LYS A 321 11.94 13.34 -7.87
C LYS A 321 11.25 12.52 -8.97
N LEU A 322 10.43 13.15 -9.78
CA LEU A 322 9.73 12.50 -10.88
C LEU A 322 10.67 12.01 -11.98
N ARG A 323 11.75 12.74 -12.27
CA ARG A 323 12.82 12.27 -13.19
C ARG A 323 13.51 11.02 -12.63
N GLN A 324 13.80 11.00 -11.34
CA GLN A 324 14.34 9.81 -10.68
C GLN A 324 13.37 8.64 -10.77
N PHE A 325 12.10 8.87 -10.46
CA PHE A 325 11.07 7.84 -10.57
C PHE A 325 10.93 7.30 -11.99
N ARG A 326 10.84 8.18 -12.99
CA ARG A 326 10.80 7.78 -14.41
C ARG A 326 11.98 6.87 -14.79
N SER A 327 13.17 7.19 -14.32
CA SER A 327 14.37 6.41 -14.64
C SER A 327 14.36 4.98 -14.08
N THR A 328 13.50 4.70 -13.08
CA THR A 328 13.35 3.35 -12.50
C THR A 328 12.33 2.48 -13.25
N LEU A 329 11.43 3.09 -14.02
CA LEU A 329 10.29 2.39 -14.64
C LEU A 329 10.67 1.28 -15.64
N PRO A 330 11.76 1.37 -16.44
CA PRO A 330 12.20 0.24 -17.26
C PRO A 330 12.50 -1.03 -16.43
N HIS A 331 13.11 -0.87 -15.26
CA HIS A 331 13.37 -1.96 -14.32
C HIS A 331 12.06 -2.52 -13.75
N VAL A 332 11.13 -1.64 -13.36
CA VAL A 332 9.80 -2.04 -12.88
C VAL A 332 9.05 -2.85 -13.94
N ARG A 333 9.05 -2.42 -15.20
CA ARG A 333 8.41 -3.18 -16.29
C ARG A 333 9.00 -4.57 -16.43
N ARG A 334 10.34 -4.73 -16.36
CA ARG A 334 11.01 -6.02 -16.43
C ARG A 334 10.63 -6.91 -15.24
N VAL A 335 10.58 -6.38 -14.03
CA VAL A 335 10.11 -7.10 -12.84
C VAL A 335 8.69 -7.61 -13.05
N LEU A 336 7.76 -6.72 -13.41
CA LEU A 336 6.33 -7.05 -13.54
C LEU A 336 6.06 -8.04 -14.68
N ALA A 337 6.94 -8.13 -15.66
CA ALA A 337 6.87 -9.13 -16.72
C ALA A 337 7.35 -10.52 -16.27
N ASN A 338 8.10 -10.65 -15.19
CA ASN A 338 8.82 -11.87 -14.83
C ASN A 338 8.49 -12.44 -13.45
N ILE A 339 7.52 -11.92 -12.74
CA ILE A 339 7.04 -12.43 -11.45
C ILE A 339 5.52 -12.35 -11.37
N SER A 340 4.89 -13.35 -10.78
CA SER A 340 3.42 -13.33 -10.61
C SER A 340 3.02 -12.24 -9.61
N LEU A 341 2.30 -11.22 -10.10
CA LEU A 341 1.89 -10.06 -9.35
C LEU A 341 0.46 -10.19 -8.85
N TYR A 342 0.29 -9.99 -7.54
CA TYR A 342 -0.99 -9.91 -6.84
C TYR A 342 -1.08 -8.58 -6.09
N THR A 343 -2.25 -7.97 -6.10
CA THR A 343 -2.42 -6.62 -5.56
C THR A 343 -3.69 -6.53 -4.71
N ILE A 344 -3.71 -5.55 -3.81
CA ILE A 344 -4.91 -5.11 -3.09
C ILE A 344 -4.90 -3.59 -3.04
N CYS A 345 -6.07 -2.95 -3.03
CA CYS A 345 -6.15 -1.51 -2.85
C CYS A 345 -6.07 -1.11 -1.38
N ASP A 346 -5.56 0.08 -1.16
CA ASP A 346 -5.66 0.78 0.11
C ASP A 346 -6.25 2.19 -0.13
N ASP A 347 -6.25 3.07 0.88
CA ASP A 347 -6.94 4.36 0.76
C ASP A 347 -6.38 5.27 -0.32
N HIS A 348 -5.07 5.44 -0.41
CA HIS A 348 -4.45 6.31 -1.42
C HIS A 348 -4.68 5.88 -2.88
N ASP A 349 -5.01 4.62 -3.14
CA ASP A 349 -5.47 4.18 -4.46
C ASP A 349 -6.78 4.87 -4.87
N VAL A 350 -7.54 5.39 -3.90
CA VAL A 350 -8.81 6.08 -4.07
C VAL A 350 -8.72 7.51 -3.55
N THR A 351 -8.50 7.70 -2.26
CA THR A 351 -8.30 8.97 -1.54
C THR A 351 -7.91 8.69 -0.09
N ASP A 352 -7.00 9.48 0.46
CA ASP A 352 -6.66 9.49 1.90
C ASP A 352 -7.93 9.50 2.77
N ASP A 353 -7.95 8.74 3.88
CA ASP A 353 -9.11 8.55 4.76
C ASP A 353 -10.29 7.76 4.11
N TRP A 354 -10.11 7.05 3.00
CA TRP A 354 -11.20 6.32 2.35
C TRP A 354 -11.87 5.32 3.29
N TYR A 355 -13.15 5.58 3.58
CA TYR A 355 -13.96 4.79 4.49
C TYR A 355 -13.43 4.72 5.94
N LEU A 356 -12.73 5.76 6.40
CA LEU A 356 -12.14 5.81 7.74
C LEU A 356 -13.19 5.74 8.86
N ASP A 357 -14.29 6.46 8.73
CA ASP A 357 -15.40 6.39 9.68
C ASP A 357 -16.78 6.53 9.00
N GLY A 358 -17.84 6.25 9.76
CA GLY A 358 -19.20 6.32 9.25
C GLY A 358 -19.64 7.74 8.84
N ALA A 359 -19.10 8.77 9.46
CA ALA A 359 -19.40 10.16 9.10
C ALA A 359 -18.75 10.53 7.75
N TRP A 360 -17.54 10.05 7.50
CA TRP A 360 -16.89 10.16 6.21
C TRP A 360 -17.73 9.48 5.12
N CYS A 361 -18.10 8.21 5.35
CA CYS A 361 -18.93 7.45 4.41
C CYS A 361 -20.24 8.17 4.11
N GLN A 362 -20.94 8.66 5.14
CA GLN A 362 -22.18 9.40 4.99
C GLN A 362 -22.00 10.66 4.13
N GLN A 363 -20.96 11.44 4.39
CA GLN A 363 -20.74 12.71 3.69
C GLN A 363 -20.34 12.50 2.24
N VAL A 364 -19.42 11.58 1.97
CA VAL A 364 -18.84 11.38 0.65
C VAL A 364 -19.78 10.62 -0.28
N LEU A 365 -20.40 9.52 0.19
CA LEU A 365 -21.33 8.74 -0.62
C LEU A 365 -22.60 9.54 -0.96
N ASN A 366 -23.07 10.42 -0.07
CA ASN A 366 -24.23 11.28 -0.33
C ASN A 366 -23.88 12.53 -1.18
N SER A 367 -22.58 12.77 -1.46
CA SER A 367 -22.16 13.81 -2.39
C SER A 367 -22.08 13.25 -3.81
N LYS A 368 -22.82 13.79 -4.77
CA LYS A 368 -22.75 13.35 -6.17
C LYS A 368 -21.33 13.42 -6.74
N LEU A 369 -20.51 14.39 -6.31
CA LEU A 369 -19.12 14.49 -6.78
C LEU A 369 -18.22 13.52 -6.03
N GLY A 370 -18.39 13.36 -4.72
CA GLY A 370 -17.66 12.36 -3.95
C GLY A 370 -17.90 10.95 -4.47
N HIS A 371 -19.16 10.58 -4.67
CA HIS A 371 -19.56 9.31 -5.27
C HIS A 371 -18.94 9.09 -6.68
N ARG A 372 -18.93 10.14 -7.52
CA ARG A 372 -18.31 10.08 -8.85
C ARG A 372 -16.80 9.81 -8.77
N ILE A 373 -16.07 10.48 -7.89
CA ILE A 373 -14.63 10.27 -7.70
C ILE A 373 -14.35 8.85 -7.23
N LEU A 374 -15.11 8.34 -6.26
CA LEU A 374 -14.99 6.95 -5.78
C LEU A 374 -15.26 5.95 -6.91
N ARG A 375 -16.32 6.17 -7.71
CA ARG A 375 -16.63 5.33 -8.87
C ARG A 375 -15.48 5.30 -9.89
N ASN A 376 -14.90 6.44 -10.22
CA ASN A 376 -13.77 6.54 -11.15
C ASN A 376 -12.54 5.78 -10.63
N ALA A 377 -12.22 5.94 -9.34
CA ALA A 377 -11.14 5.22 -8.69
C ALA A 377 -11.35 3.70 -8.70
N LEU A 378 -12.54 3.24 -8.28
CA LEU A 378 -12.87 1.81 -8.26
C LEU A 378 -12.91 1.20 -9.66
N LEU A 379 -13.37 1.95 -10.67
CA LEU A 379 -13.33 1.48 -12.06
C LEU A 379 -11.89 1.30 -12.55
N ALA A 380 -11.01 2.26 -12.28
CA ALA A 380 -9.59 2.13 -12.59
C ALA A 380 -8.95 0.96 -11.82
N TYR A 381 -9.24 0.81 -10.53
CA TYR A 381 -8.78 -0.33 -9.72
C TYR A 381 -9.26 -1.67 -10.31
N ALA A 382 -10.54 -1.78 -10.68
CA ALA A 382 -11.08 -2.99 -11.31
C ALA A 382 -10.28 -3.41 -12.54
N LEU A 383 -9.94 -2.45 -13.40
CA LEU A 383 -9.32 -2.69 -14.68
C LEU A 383 -7.81 -2.94 -14.62
N PHE A 384 -7.12 -2.27 -13.70
CA PHE A 384 -5.67 -2.32 -13.58
C PHE A 384 -5.19 -3.35 -12.55
N GLN A 385 -5.93 -3.51 -11.47
CA GLN A 385 -5.55 -4.40 -10.39
C GLN A 385 -6.40 -5.66 -10.31
N ALA A 386 -7.70 -5.53 -10.11
CA ALA A 386 -8.57 -6.67 -9.79
C ALA A 386 -8.73 -7.66 -10.95
N TRP A 387 -8.79 -7.19 -12.19
CA TRP A 387 -8.91 -8.07 -13.36
C TRP A 387 -7.77 -9.09 -13.44
N GLY A 388 -6.55 -8.68 -13.15
CA GLY A 388 -5.40 -9.57 -13.11
C GLY A 388 -5.38 -10.52 -11.89
N ASN A 389 -5.96 -10.11 -10.76
CA ASN A 389 -6.05 -10.94 -9.55
C ASN A 389 -7.05 -12.08 -9.68
N THR A 390 -8.21 -11.78 -10.30
CA THR A 390 -9.36 -12.68 -10.38
C THR A 390 -9.96 -12.68 -11.79
N PRO A 391 -9.22 -13.14 -12.81
CA PRO A 391 -9.67 -13.07 -14.20
C PRO A 391 -11.02 -13.76 -14.44
N ASP A 392 -11.31 -14.83 -13.72
CA ASP A 392 -12.56 -15.57 -13.85
C ASP A 392 -13.80 -14.71 -13.53
N GLN A 393 -13.72 -13.82 -12.55
CA GLN A 393 -14.82 -12.91 -12.26
C GLN A 393 -15.16 -11.99 -13.44
N PHE A 394 -14.16 -11.63 -14.24
CA PHE A 394 -14.31 -10.74 -15.41
C PHE A 394 -14.69 -11.50 -16.68
N GLU A 395 -14.40 -12.79 -16.76
CA GLU A 395 -14.63 -13.60 -17.95
C GLU A 395 -15.97 -14.32 -17.96
N GLN A 396 -16.65 -14.38 -16.81
CA GLN A 396 -17.90 -15.12 -16.61
C GLN A 396 -19.05 -14.21 -16.18
N SER A 397 -20.28 -14.65 -16.43
CA SER A 397 -21.51 -14.03 -15.93
C SER A 397 -21.54 -12.49 -16.02
N HIS A 398 -21.75 -11.83 -14.90
CA HIS A 398 -21.85 -10.36 -14.79
C HIS A 398 -20.56 -9.62 -15.16
N GLY A 399 -19.39 -10.19 -14.88
CA GLY A 399 -18.11 -9.58 -15.28
C GLY A 399 -17.91 -9.54 -16.78
N LYS A 400 -18.40 -10.56 -17.52
CA LYS A 400 -18.41 -10.51 -18.99
C LYS A 400 -19.32 -9.40 -19.51
N ALA A 401 -20.48 -9.21 -18.88
CA ALA A 401 -21.39 -8.12 -19.22
C ALA A 401 -20.78 -6.74 -18.90
N PHE A 402 -20.05 -6.62 -17.78
CA PHE A 402 -19.30 -5.42 -17.43
C PHE A 402 -18.26 -5.06 -18.48
N LEU A 403 -17.44 -6.00 -18.94
CA LEU A 403 -16.43 -5.73 -19.97
C LEU A 403 -17.06 -5.39 -21.33
N ALA A 404 -18.17 -6.03 -21.67
CA ALA A 404 -18.93 -5.71 -22.89
C ALA A 404 -19.57 -4.31 -22.83
N ALA A 405 -20.12 -3.95 -21.67
CA ALA A 405 -20.65 -2.62 -21.42
C ALA A 405 -19.54 -1.56 -21.56
N LEU A 406 -18.39 -1.81 -20.95
CA LEU A 406 -17.24 -0.91 -21.00
C LEU A 406 -16.69 -0.71 -22.43
N ASP A 407 -16.56 -1.78 -23.22
CA ASP A 407 -16.07 -1.72 -24.63
C ASP A 407 -16.95 -0.83 -25.51
N THR A 408 -18.25 -0.79 -25.22
CA THR A 408 -19.22 0.01 -25.97
C THR A 408 -19.53 1.37 -25.33
N TRP A 409 -19.17 1.56 -24.06
CA TRP A 409 -19.41 2.80 -23.33
C TRP A 409 -18.62 3.96 -23.95
N ARG A 410 -19.27 5.09 -24.08
CA ARG A 410 -18.67 6.31 -24.67
C ARG A 410 -18.71 7.50 -23.69
N GLY A 411 -18.74 7.22 -22.41
CA GLY A 411 -18.80 8.26 -21.37
C GLY A 411 -20.22 8.75 -21.06
N ASP A 412 -21.26 8.16 -21.66
CA ASP A 412 -22.64 8.48 -21.33
C ASP A 412 -23.01 7.97 -19.93
N GLU A 413 -23.27 8.89 -19.02
CA GLU A 413 -23.58 8.60 -17.63
C GLU A 413 -25.07 8.24 -17.39
N ALA A 414 -25.92 8.48 -18.37
CA ALA A 414 -27.35 8.16 -18.32
C ALA A 414 -27.69 6.83 -18.99
N GLY A 415 -26.69 6.19 -19.64
CA GLY A 415 -26.90 4.96 -20.40
C GLY A 415 -26.88 3.69 -19.53
N GLY A 416 -27.47 2.61 -20.08
CA GLY A 416 -27.47 1.28 -19.41
C GLY A 416 -26.08 0.70 -19.18
N GLN A 417 -25.08 1.11 -19.96
CA GLN A 417 -23.67 0.73 -19.75
C GLN A 417 -23.14 1.32 -18.42
N ALA A 418 -23.42 2.59 -18.15
CA ALA A 418 -22.99 3.25 -16.92
C ALA A 418 -23.63 2.61 -15.68
N GLU A 419 -24.88 2.19 -15.75
CA GLU A 419 -25.58 1.46 -14.70
C GLU A 419 -24.95 0.08 -14.48
N THR A 420 -24.71 -0.70 -15.54
CA THR A 420 -24.01 -2.00 -15.45
C THR A 420 -22.64 -1.86 -14.81
N ILE A 421 -21.84 -0.85 -15.23
CA ILE A 421 -20.53 -0.58 -14.66
C ILE A 421 -20.64 -0.26 -13.16
N SER A 422 -21.53 0.64 -12.77
CA SER A 422 -21.70 1.07 -11.37
C SER A 422 -22.16 -0.07 -10.45
N THR A 423 -23.10 -0.91 -10.91
CA THR A 423 -23.57 -2.09 -10.17
C THR A 423 -22.43 -3.06 -9.90
N MET A 424 -21.57 -3.31 -10.90
CA MET A 424 -20.46 -4.25 -10.75
C MET A 424 -19.36 -3.75 -9.82
N LEU A 425 -19.18 -2.44 -9.69
CA LEU A 425 -18.22 -1.87 -8.72
C LEU A 425 -18.70 -1.97 -7.27
N GLY A 426 -19.99 -2.14 -7.05
CA GLY A 426 -20.57 -2.33 -5.71
C GLY A 426 -20.52 -1.09 -4.83
N LEU A 427 -20.37 0.10 -5.42
CA LEU A 427 -20.36 1.35 -4.68
C LEU A 427 -21.78 1.68 -4.20
N PRO A 428 -21.99 1.85 -2.88
CA PRO A 428 -23.31 2.22 -2.35
C PRO A 428 -23.75 3.60 -2.84
N ASP A 429 -25.01 3.75 -3.24
CA ASP A 429 -25.59 5.04 -3.65
C ASP A 429 -25.65 6.05 -2.50
N SER A 430 -25.79 5.55 -1.27
CA SER A 430 -25.83 6.36 -0.05
C SER A 430 -25.54 5.53 1.18
N PHE A 431 -25.17 6.19 2.27
CA PHE A 431 -24.95 5.54 3.55
C PHE A 431 -25.39 6.43 4.72
N ALA A 432 -26.00 5.83 5.73
CA ALA A 432 -26.50 6.56 6.92
C ALA A 432 -25.42 6.80 7.99
N GLY A 433 -24.16 6.41 7.74
CA GLY A 433 -23.04 6.57 8.67
C GLY A 433 -22.99 5.55 9.81
N ARG A 434 -23.83 4.51 9.77
CA ARG A 434 -23.92 3.49 10.80
C ARG A 434 -24.38 2.15 10.23
N GLY A 435 -23.82 1.05 10.75
CA GLY A 435 -24.10 -0.31 10.30
C GLY A 435 -23.00 -0.84 9.37
N GLU A 436 -23.24 -1.97 8.72
CA GLU A 436 -22.38 -2.48 7.65
C GLU A 436 -22.55 -1.62 6.39
N LEU A 437 -21.47 -1.42 5.66
CA LEU A 437 -21.57 -0.83 4.32
C LEU A 437 -22.48 -1.70 3.45
N PRO A 438 -23.43 -1.10 2.71
CA PRO A 438 -24.31 -1.86 1.83
C PRO A 438 -23.53 -2.69 0.82
N HIS A 439 -23.97 -3.90 0.58
CA HIS A 439 -23.35 -4.82 -0.36
C HIS A 439 -24.26 -5.10 -1.54
N VAL A 440 -23.71 -5.05 -2.73
CA VAL A 440 -24.37 -5.43 -3.97
C VAL A 440 -23.92 -6.86 -4.31
N GLU A 441 -24.87 -7.79 -4.35
CA GLU A 441 -24.57 -9.23 -4.52
C GLU A 441 -23.87 -9.54 -5.85
N GLN A 442 -24.22 -8.81 -6.90
CA GLN A 442 -23.64 -8.94 -8.26
C GLN A 442 -22.27 -8.28 -8.41
N ALA A 443 -21.86 -7.46 -7.44
CA ALA A 443 -20.59 -6.71 -7.52
C ALA A 443 -19.37 -7.62 -7.46
N PHE A 444 -18.26 -7.11 -7.99
CA PHE A 444 -16.97 -7.77 -7.87
C PHE A 444 -16.60 -8.01 -6.41
N LYS A 445 -16.03 -9.18 -6.15
CA LYS A 445 -15.38 -9.47 -4.88
C LYS A 445 -13.93 -9.03 -4.98
N TRP A 446 -13.54 -8.06 -4.18
CA TRP A 446 -12.17 -7.55 -4.17
C TRP A 446 -11.22 -8.48 -3.41
N HIS A 447 -11.75 -9.24 -2.43
CA HIS A 447 -11.02 -10.30 -1.77
C HIS A 447 -10.89 -11.53 -2.67
N TYR A 448 -9.81 -12.28 -2.49
CA TYR A 448 -9.56 -13.50 -3.25
C TYR A 448 -8.61 -14.44 -2.50
N THR A 449 -8.47 -15.65 -3.00
CA THR A 449 -7.53 -16.65 -2.48
C THR A 449 -6.60 -17.14 -3.58
N TYR A 450 -5.45 -17.62 -3.16
CA TYR A 450 -4.54 -18.39 -3.96
C TYR A 450 -4.16 -19.67 -3.21
N ALA A 451 -4.41 -20.84 -3.83
CA ALA A 451 -4.10 -22.14 -3.24
C ALA A 451 -2.78 -22.68 -3.81
N GLY A 452 -1.72 -22.60 -3.02
CA GLY A 452 -0.47 -23.29 -3.32
C GLY A 452 -0.51 -24.78 -2.91
N PRO A 453 0.54 -25.57 -3.21
CA PRO A 453 0.54 -27.01 -2.87
C PRO A 453 0.34 -27.28 -1.38
N ARG A 454 0.99 -26.52 -0.50
CA ARG A 454 0.99 -26.71 0.96
C ARG A 454 0.66 -25.45 1.75
N TYR A 455 0.22 -24.39 1.09
CA TYR A 455 -0.15 -23.13 1.72
C TYR A 455 -1.40 -22.55 1.08
N LEU A 456 -2.07 -21.72 1.84
CA LEU A 456 -3.22 -20.93 1.37
C LEU A 456 -2.90 -19.46 1.53
N VAL A 457 -3.14 -18.65 0.49
CA VAL A 457 -3.14 -17.19 0.61
C VAL A 457 -4.58 -16.70 0.62
N ILE A 458 -4.92 -15.89 1.60
CA ILE A 458 -6.20 -15.17 1.70
C ILE A 458 -5.89 -13.68 1.61
N VAL A 459 -6.39 -13.03 0.57
CA VAL A 459 -6.26 -11.58 0.38
C VAL A 459 -7.56 -10.92 0.78
N MET A 460 -7.51 -10.10 1.83
CA MET A 460 -8.71 -9.52 2.46
C MET A 460 -9.03 -8.14 1.90
N ASP A 461 -10.30 -7.89 1.63
CA ASP A 461 -10.84 -6.55 1.39
C ASP A 461 -11.20 -5.89 2.73
N THR A 462 -10.32 -5.09 3.26
CA THR A 462 -10.49 -4.36 4.52
C THR A 462 -11.05 -2.95 4.32
N ARG A 463 -11.44 -2.59 3.09
CA ARG A 463 -11.94 -1.26 2.75
C ARG A 463 -13.44 -1.24 2.48
N THR A 464 -13.95 -2.09 1.59
CA THR A 464 -15.34 -1.95 1.10
C THR A 464 -16.38 -2.67 1.94
N GLN A 465 -15.98 -3.46 2.94
CA GLN A 465 -16.90 -4.27 3.74
C GLN A 465 -16.76 -4.02 5.25
N ARG A 466 -16.61 -2.75 5.64
CA ARG A 466 -16.45 -2.27 7.02
C ARG A 466 -17.77 -2.22 7.78
N LEU A 467 -17.65 -2.21 9.11
CA LEU A 467 -18.77 -2.00 10.06
C LEU A 467 -18.55 -0.71 10.85
N TYR A 468 -19.57 0.12 10.97
CA TYR A 468 -19.56 1.35 11.76
C TYR A 468 -20.62 1.30 12.85
N ARG A 469 -20.22 1.37 14.12
CA ARG A 469 -21.17 1.36 15.26
C ARG A 469 -21.87 2.69 15.43
N SER A 470 -21.20 3.78 15.11
CA SER A 470 -21.74 5.13 15.05
C SER A 470 -20.90 5.96 14.05
N PRO A 471 -21.38 7.13 13.62
CA PRO A 471 -20.71 7.93 12.60
C PRO A 471 -19.25 8.29 12.92
N GLY A 472 -18.89 8.51 14.17
CA GLY A 472 -17.53 8.84 14.58
C GLY A 472 -16.77 7.71 15.28
N ALA A 473 -17.29 6.48 15.28
CA ALA A 473 -16.60 5.33 15.86
C ALA A 473 -15.46 4.86 14.96
N PHE A 474 -14.46 4.19 15.56
CA PHE A 474 -13.45 3.46 14.80
C PHE A 474 -14.11 2.44 13.87
N PRO A 475 -13.58 2.23 12.67
CA PRO A 475 -14.11 1.23 11.77
C PRO A 475 -13.81 -0.19 12.27
N GLY A 476 -14.79 -1.08 12.22
CA GLY A 476 -14.54 -2.50 12.17
C GLY A 476 -14.12 -2.87 10.76
N LEU A 477 -12.87 -3.25 10.55
CA LEU A 477 -12.29 -3.42 9.20
C LEU A 477 -12.93 -4.54 8.39
N LEU A 478 -13.44 -5.58 9.05
CA LEU A 478 -14.30 -6.60 8.45
C LEU A 478 -15.62 -6.69 9.21
N SER A 479 -16.73 -6.52 8.53
CA SER A 479 -18.04 -6.80 9.09
C SER A 479 -18.19 -8.30 9.38
N PRO A 480 -19.15 -8.72 10.24
CA PRO A 480 -19.41 -10.15 10.48
C PRO A 480 -19.67 -10.94 9.19
N ARG A 481 -20.39 -10.36 8.24
CA ARG A 481 -20.63 -10.97 6.92
C ARG A 481 -19.31 -11.09 6.14
N ALA A 482 -18.49 -10.04 6.11
CA ALA A 482 -17.20 -10.06 5.43
C ALA A 482 -16.25 -11.10 6.05
N LEU A 483 -16.22 -11.22 7.37
CA LEU A 483 -15.43 -12.24 8.06
C LEU A 483 -15.84 -13.65 7.62
N ASN A 484 -17.13 -13.92 7.53
CA ASN A 484 -17.63 -15.23 7.06
C ASN A 484 -17.26 -15.51 5.59
N THR A 485 -17.47 -14.54 4.71
CA THR A 485 -17.26 -14.75 3.26
C THR A 485 -15.80 -14.73 2.84
N GLN A 486 -14.96 -13.93 3.51
CA GLN A 486 -13.55 -13.76 3.14
C GLN A 486 -12.61 -14.71 3.88
N VAL A 487 -12.97 -15.15 5.08
CA VAL A 487 -12.07 -15.94 5.93
C VAL A 487 -12.66 -17.33 6.20
N VAL A 488 -13.84 -17.41 6.83
CA VAL A 488 -14.42 -18.71 7.23
C VAL A 488 -14.66 -19.62 6.01
N ALA A 489 -15.25 -19.07 4.95
CA ALA A 489 -15.56 -19.81 3.73
C ALA A 489 -14.32 -20.26 2.93
N MET A 490 -13.13 -19.70 3.25
CA MET A 490 -11.90 -19.91 2.47
C MET A 490 -10.86 -20.78 3.18
N THR A 491 -11.20 -21.37 4.33
CA THR A 491 -10.26 -22.23 5.08
C THR A 491 -9.92 -23.50 4.31
N ARG A 492 -8.68 -23.98 4.47
CA ARG A 492 -8.16 -25.21 3.86
C ARG A 492 -7.42 -26.02 4.91
N GLU A 493 -7.88 -27.25 5.18
CA GLU A 493 -7.36 -28.10 6.26
C GLU A 493 -5.97 -28.68 5.99
N ASP A 494 -5.61 -28.90 4.71
CA ASP A 494 -4.34 -29.49 4.28
C ASP A 494 -3.19 -28.46 4.09
N ALA A 495 -3.44 -27.19 4.39
CA ALA A 495 -2.40 -26.18 4.35
C ALA A 495 -1.50 -26.23 5.60
N ASP A 496 -0.18 -26.26 5.42
CA ASP A 496 0.78 -26.16 6.51
C ASP A 496 0.77 -24.77 7.16
N VAL A 497 0.58 -23.73 6.32
CA VAL A 497 0.56 -22.33 6.71
C VAL A 497 -0.49 -21.56 5.91
N THR A 498 -1.21 -20.68 6.59
CA THR A 498 -2.09 -19.71 5.93
C THR A 498 -1.41 -18.33 5.91
N ILE A 499 -1.29 -17.75 4.74
CA ILE A 499 -0.75 -16.41 4.53
C ILE A 499 -1.94 -15.48 4.30
N MET A 500 -2.07 -14.44 5.12
CA MET A 500 -3.18 -13.50 5.02
C MET A 500 -2.64 -12.12 4.64
N ILE A 501 -3.17 -11.56 3.57
CA ILE A 501 -2.80 -10.22 3.11
C ILE A 501 -3.84 -9.23 3.63
N SER A 502 -3.37 -8.22 4.35
CA SER A 502 -4.17 -7.10 4.85
C SER A 502 -3.45 -5.80 4.48
N ALA A 503 -4.15 -4.82 3.94
CA ALA A 503 -3.55 -3.53 3.63
C ALA A 503 -2.93 -2.92 4.91
N THR A 504 -3.70 -2.80 5.96
CA THR A 504 -3.28 -2.30 7.28
C THR A 504 -2.73 -3.42 8.17
N PRO A 505 -1.69 -3.17 9.02
CA PRO A 505 -1.12 -4.15 9.94
C PRO A 505 -2.15 -4.74 10.90
N VAL A 506 -2.28 -6.08 10.90
CA VAL A 506 -3.21 -6.79 11.81
C VAL A 506 -2.74 -6.71 13.26
N ILE A 507 -1.43 -6.82 13.48
CA ILE A 507 -0.80 -6.67 14.79
C ILE A 507 0.11 -5.44 14.69
N GLY A 508 -0.49 -4.27 14.90
CA GLY A 508 0.21 -2.99 14.81
C GLY A 508 1.13 -2.70 15.99
N GLN A 509 1.77 -1.54 15.94
CA GLN A 509 2.59 -1.06 17.06
C GLN A 509 1.71 -0.51 18.18
N ASN A 510 1.68 -1.20 19.30
CA ASN A 510 0.83 -0.86 20.47
C ASN A 510 0.93 0.62 20.90
N PHE A 511 2.11 1.22 20.75
CA PHE A 511 2.28 2.64 21.05
C PHE A 511 1.56 3.54 20.04
N VAL A 512 1.60 3.21 18.75
CA VAL A 512 0.92 3.98 17.69
C VAL A 512 -0.58 3.88 17.90
N GLU A 513 -1.10 2.68 18.07
CA GLU A 513 -2.51 2.42 18.34
C GLU A 513 -3.01 3.15 19.61
N ALA A 514 -2.18 3.19 20.65
CA ALA A 514 -2.50 3.97 21.85
C ALA A 514 -2.53 5.49 21.59
N VAL A 515 -1.67 6.00 20.69
CA VAL A 515 -1.68 7.41 20.30
C VAL A 515 -2.89 7.73 19.42
N GLN A 516 -3.25 6.84 18.51
CA GLN A 516 -4.45 6.95 17.68
C GLN A 516 -5.71 6.97 18.55
N PHE A 517 -5.85 6.01 19.47
CA PHE A 517 -6.96 5.97 20.43
C PHE A 517 -7.07 7.24 21.28
N TRP A 518 -5.94 7.74 21.80
CA TRP A 518 -5.91 8.97 22.56
C TRP A 518 -6.25 10.21 21.72
N GLY A 519 -5.77 10.24 20.47
CA GLY A 519 -6.05 11.30 19.51
C GLY A 519 -7.54 11.42 19.21
N HIS A 520 -8.22 10.31 19.04
CA HIS A 520 -9.66 10.26 18.87
C HIS A 520 -10.39 10.96 20.04
N TRP A 521 -9.99 10.64 21.25
CA TRP A 521 -10.65 11.13 22.46
C TRP A 521 -10.34 12.60 22.78
N SER A 522 -9.08 13.03 22.56
CA SER A 522 -8.63 14.37 22.95
C SER A 522 -8.78 15.41 21.85
N LEU A 523 -8.59 15.05 20.59
CA LEU A 523 -8.62 15.98 19.47
C LEU A 523 -9.99 16.06 18.80
N ARG A 524 -10.87 15.10 19.04
CA ARG A 524 -12.17 14.95 18.37
C ARG A 524 -12.06 15.07 16.83
N ASN A 525 -10.97 14.60 16.29
CA ASN A 525 -10.67 14.63 14.86
C ASN A 525 -10.07 13.28 14.46
N ASN A 526 -10.87 12.46 13.79
CA ASN A 526 -10.49 11.10 13.37
C ASN A 526 -9.41 11.09 12.28
N TYR A 527 -9.32 12.15 11.48
CA TYR A 527 -8.48 12.22 10.29
C TYR A 527 -7.05 12.72 10.54
N ALA A 528 -6.65 12.96 11.79
CA ALA A 528 -5.33 13.53 12.08
C ALA A 528 -4.26 12.47 12.37
N LEU A 529 -4.64 11.21 12.58
CA LEU A 529 -3.77 10.14 13.07
C LEU A 529 -4.11 8.77 12.45
N ASP A 530 -4.72 8.71 11.28
CA ASP A 530 -5.06 7.48 10.55
C ASP A 530 -5.58 6.38 11.48
N GLN A 531 -6.82 6.53 11.95
CA GLN A 531 -7.37 5.71 13.03
C GLN A 531 -7.94 4.38 12.51
N GLU A 532 -7.11 3.58 11.84
CA GLU A 532 -7.50 2.36 11.13
C GLU A 532 -6.90 1.07 11.71
N ALA A 533 -6.21 1.13 12.84
CA ALA A 533 -5.64 -0.09 13.41
C ALA A 533 -6.74 -1.07 13.83
N TRP A 534 -6.55 -2.36 13.52
CA TRP A 534 -7.49 -3.45 13.84
C TRP A 534 -7.91 -3.47 15.31
N ALA A 535 -6.98 -3.22 16.23
CA ALA A 535 -7.24 -3.24 17.66
C ALA A 535 -8.06 -2.06 18.17
N LEU A 536 -8.32 -1.03 17.37
CA LEU A 536 -9.13 0.11 17.78
C LEU A 536 -10.63 -0.23 17.87
N ASP A 537 -11.14 -1.09 16.98
CA ASP A 537 -12.49 -1.67 17.14
C ASP A 537 -12.39 -3.10 17.70
N TRP A 538 -12.29 -3.18 19.00
CA TRP A 538 -12.12 -4.42 19.73
C TRP A 538 -13.20 -5.47 19.45
N ASP A 539 -14.42 -5.03 19.19
CA ASP A 539 -15.58 -5.90 19.03
C ASP A 539 -15.61 -6.63 17.67
N THR A 540 -14.88 -6.15 16.66
CA THR A 540 -14.65 -6.89 15.41
C THR A 540 -13.31 -7.62 15.44
N PHE A 541 -12.30 -7.05 16.11
CA PHE A 541 -10.97 -7.65 16.18
C PHE A 541 -10.94 -8.97 16.96
N GLN A 542 -11.66 -9.07 18.09
CA GLN A 542 -11.69 -10.32 18.86
C GLN A 542 -12.35 -11.49 18.12
N PRO A 543 -13.52 -11.34 17.47
CA PRO A 543 -14.07 -12.37 16.60
C PRO A 543 -13.14 -12.74 15.45
N PHE A 544 -12.45 -11.77 14.85
CA PHE A 544 -11.45 -12.03 13.82
C PHE A 544 -10.33 -12.93 14.34
N LEU A 545 -9.68 -12.57 15.46
CA LEU A 545 -8.63 -13.39 16.07
C LEU A 545 -9.11 -14.81 16.39
N LYS A 546 -10.34 -14.94 16.93
CA LYS A 546 -10.95 -16.24 17.17
C LYS A 546 -11.10 -17.05 15.88
N THR A 547 -11.62 -16.43 14.84
CA THR A 547 -11.86 -17.11 13.56
C THR A 547 -10.55 -17.59 12.93
N VAL A 548 -9.55 -16.72 12.84
CA VAL A 548 -8.27 -17.09 12.22
C VAL A 548 -7.48 -18.10 13.05
N SER A 549 -7.70 -18.15 14.37
CA SER A 549 -7.01 -19.11 15.23
C SER A 549 -7.29 -20.58 14.86
N ALA A 550 -8.42 -20.87 14.21
CA ALA A 550 -8.73 -22.18 13.69
C ALA A 550 -7.71 -22.69 12.64
N MET A 551 -7.03 -21.79 11.94
CA MET A 551 -5.98 -22.11 10.95
C MET A 551 -4.64 -22.46 11.60
N LYS A 552 -4.48 -22.26 12.89
CA LYS A 552 -3.32 -22.60 13.75
C LYS A 552 -2.05 -21.81 13.43
N ARG A 553 -1.59 -21.77 12.17
CA ARG A 553 -0.32 -21.13 11.74
C ARG A 553 -0.62 -20.10 10.68
N ILE A 554 -0.49 -18.83 11.07
CA ILE A 554 -0.87 -17.70 10.23
C ILE A 554 0.31 -16.74 10.08
N VAL A 555 0.55 -16.31 8.84
CA VAL A 555 1.48 -15.23 8.50
C VAL A 555 0.70 -14.10 7.85
N PHE A 556 0.62 -12.95 8.53
CA PHE A 556 0.07 -11.74 7.95
C PHE A 556 1.15 -10.96 7.22
N LEU A 557 0.85 -10.49 6.00
CA LEU A 557 1.68 -9.55 5.25
C LEU A 557 0.88 -8.26 5.06
N SER A 558 1.48 -7.14 5.45
CA SER A 558 0.78 -5.85 5.48
C SER A 558 1.68 -4.70 5.04
N GLY A 559 1.06 -3.56 4.78
CA GLY A 559 1.67 -2.33 4.33
C GLY A 559 1.28 -1.09 5.13
N ASP A 560 0.84 -0.03 4.46
CA ASP A 560 0.22 1.21 4.93
C ASP A 560 1.15 2.15 5.74
N VAL A 561 1.74 1.71 6.80
CA VAL A 561 2.33 2.53 7.87
C VAL A 561 3.67 3.23 7.54
N HIS A 562 4.22 3.09 6.34
CA HIS A 562 5.46 3.71 5.87
C HIS A 562 6.72 3.36 6.67
N TYR A 563 6.72 2.24 7.37
CA TYR A 563 7.88 1.63 8.04
C TYR A 563 7.71 0.11 8.09
N ALA A 564 8.79 -0.62 8.27
CA ALA A 564 8.74 -2.07 8.37
C ALA A 564 9.04 -2.54 9.79
N PHE A 565 8.41 -3.63 10.21
CA PHE A 565 8.65 -4.33 11.47
C PHE A 565 8.06 -5.73 11.42
N GLY A 566 8.48 -6.58 12.38
CA GLY A 566 7.87 -7.87 12.63
C GLY A 566 7.24 -7.94 14.01
N SER A 567 6.11 -8.64 14.10
CA SER A 567 5.46 -8.96 15.37
C SER A 567 4.85 -10.35 15.33
N SER A 568 4.64 -10.95 16.49
CA SER A 568 3.97 -12.23 16.61
C SER A 568 2.93 -12.22 17.72
N LEU A 569 1.92 -13.08 17.58
CA LEU A 569 0.84 -13.26 18.53
C LEU A 569 0.66 -14.75 18.79
N GLU A 570 0.70 -15.11 20.06
CA GLU A 570 0.29 -16.41 20.57
C GLU A 570 -1.12 -16.30 21.13
N TYR A 571 -1.99 -17.23 20.74
CA TYR A 571 -3.42 -17.20 21.09
C TYR A 571 -3.85 -18.48 21.79
N TRP A 572 -4.68 -18.34 22.82
CA TRP A 572 -5.25 -19.44 23.58
C TRP A 572 -6.76 -19.22 23.78
N ASP A 573 -7.57 -20.19 23.36
CA ASP A 573 -8.99 -20.28 23.70
C ASP A 573 -9.19 -21.42 24.69
N ARG A 574 -9.66 -21.10 25.89
CA ARG A 574 -9.87 -22.08 26.95
C ARG A 574 -11.13 -22.90 26.78
N THR A 575 -12.14 -22.35 26.12
CA THR A 575 -13.42 -23.04 25.90
C THR A 575 -13.30 -24.14 24.85
N GLU A 576 -12.55 -23.88 23.80
CA GLU A 576 -12.37 -24.80 22.70
C GLU A 576 -11.02 -25.55 22.77
N GLY A 577 -10.14 -25.19 23.72
CA GLY A 577 -8.78 -25.73 23.80
C GLY A 577 -7.89 -25.35 22.62
N ALA A 578 -8.35 -24.43 21.79
CA ALA A 578 -7.66 -24.03 20.58
C ALA A 578 -6.46 -23.11 20.88
N THR A 579 -5.36 -23.37 20.19
CA THR A 579 -4.17 -22.54 20.24
C THR A 579 -3.70 -22.19 18.84
N ALA A 580 -3.14 -20.99 18.65
CA ALA A 580 -2.62 -20.57 17.37
C ALA A 580 -1.37 -19.70 17.52
N LYS A 581 -0.55 -19.73 16.49
CA LYS A 581 0.61 -18.84 16.31
C LYS A 581 0.39 -17.97 15.08
N MET A 582 0.44 -16.68 15.26
CA MET A 582 0.25 -15.68 14.22
C MET A 582 1.50 -14.80 14.15
N VAL A 583 2.04 -14.61 12.97
CA VAL A 583 3.19 -13.74 12.74
C VAL A 583 2.76 -12.67 11.77
N ASN A 584 3.11 -11.41 12.04
CA ASN A 584 2.76 -10.29 11.18
C ASN A 584 4.04 -9.59 10.73
N TYR A 585 4.24 -9.54 9.42
CA TYR A 585 5.34 -8.88 8.77
C TYR A 585 4.87 -7.71 7.94
N ILE A 586 5.51 -6.58 8.14
CA ILE A 586 5.24 -5.34 7.43
C ILE A 586 6.45 -4.99 6.58
N SER A 587 6.20 -4.68 5.32
CA SER A 587 7.16 -4.09 4.42
C SER A 587 6.53 -2.88 3.75
N SER A 588 6.83 -1.73 4.29
CA SER A 588 6.41 -0.41 3.83
C SER A 588 7.48 0.59 4.28
N PRO A 589 7.89 1.51 3.45
CA PRO A 589 7.42 1.85 2.11
C PRO A 589 8.30 1.26 0.99
N LEU A 590 7.72 1.05 -0.20
CA LEU A 590 8.51 0.82 -1.42
C LEU A 590 9.18 2.10 -1.93
N LEU A 591 8.46 3.24 -1.87
CA LEU A 591 8.96 4.57 -2.20
C LEU A 591 8.11 5.64 -1.51
N ASN A 592 8.19 5.80 -0.23
CA ASN A 592 7.54 6.86 0.56
C ASN A 592 8.02 6.82 2.01
N GLU A 593 9.32 6.99 2.24
CA GLU A 593 9.85 7.02 3.61
C GLU A 593 9.15 8.09 4.44
N VAL A 594 8.73 7.75 5.62
CA VAL A 594 8.29 8.73 6.60
C VAL A 594 9.51 9.46 7.15
N SER A 595 9.70 10.68 6.69
CA SER A 595 10.69 11.58 7.26
C SER A 595 10.04 12.43 8.34
N GLY A 596 10.37 12.23 9.57
CA GLY A 596 9.89 13.14 10.58
C GLY A 596 9.89 12.66 12.02
N PRO A 597 9.31 13.45 12.92
CA PRO A 597 9.27 13.18 14.35
C PRO A 597 8.60 11.86 14.70
N GLU A 598 7.68 11.38 13.89
CA GLU A 598 6.94 10.14 14.12
C GLU A 598 7.85 8.92 14.07
N ILE A 599 8.61 8.76 13.02
CA ILE A 599 9.62 7.69 12.94
C ILE A 599 10.70 7.84 14.00
N ALA A 600 11.12 9.06 14.27
CA ALA A 600 12.08 9.30 15.32
C ALA A 600 11.56 8.86 16.69
N VAL A 601 10.28 9.12 16.97
CA VAL A 601 9.64 8.65 18.21
C VAL A 601 9.53 7.13 18.22
N LEU A 602 9.06 6.54 17.13
CA LEU A 602 8.85 5.10 17.00
C LEU A 602 10.17 4.31 17.07
N THR A 603 11.18 4.80 16.38
CA THR A 603 12.41 4.03 16.19
C THR A 603 13.49 4.31 17.25
N THR A 604 13.50 5.49 17.87
CA THR A 604 14.53 5.87 18.86
C THR A 604 13.99 6.01 20.28
N ILE A 605 12.84 6.65 20.44
CA ILE A 605 12.33 7.01 21.77
C ILE A 605 11.56 5.85 22.38
N TYR A 606 10.74 5.17 21.58
CA TYR A 606 9.89 4.09 22.08
C TYR A 606 10.69 2.85 22.56
N PRO A 607 11.64 2.29 21.80
CA PRO A 607 12.47 1.19 22.27
C PRO A 607 13.28 1.56 23.51
N GLN A 608 13.78 2.80 23.60
CA GLN A 608 14.52 3.26 24.78
C GLN A 608 13.62 3.49 26.01
N LEU A 609 12.39 4.00 25.82
CA LEU A 609 11.43 4.16 26.90
C LEU A 609 10.92 2.82 27.42
N THR A 610 10.65 1.86 26.56
CA THR A 610 10.27 0.51 26.97
C THR A 610 11.41 -0.20 27.68
N HIS A 611 12.63 -0.03 27.23
CA HIS A 611 13.82 -0.56 27.88
C HIS A 611 14.09 0.09 29.24
N LEU A 612 13.91 1.40 29.37
CA LEU A 612 14.05 2.13 30.65
C LEU A 612 12.93 1.81 31.64
N MET A 613 11.72 1.54 31.15
CA MET A 613 10.57 1.23 32.02
C MET A 613 10.55 -0.22 32.50
N ARG A 614 11.30 -1.12 31.88
CA ARG A 614 11.33 -2.57 32.21
C ARG A 614 12.55 -3.03 32.97
N GLY A 615 13.55 -2.16 33.21
CA GLY A 615 14.69 -2.46 34.11
C GLY A 615 15.68 -3.50 33.62
N GLU A 616 15.40 -4.25 32.56
CA GLU A 616 16.26 -5.33 32.06
C GLU A 616 16.48 -5.29 30.54
N ALA A 617 17.55 -6.00 30.15
CA ALA A 617 17.96 -6.24 28.77
C ALA A 617 16.99 -7.11 27.94
N SER A 618 15.80 -7.40 28.45
CA SER A 618 14.79 -8.03 27.59
C SER A 618 14.26 -7.02 26.61
N SER A 619 14.64 -7.25 25.46
CA SER A 619 14.50 -6.46 24.24
C SER A 619 13.11 -6.44 23.67
N GLN A 620 12.16 -7.03 24.28
CA GLN A 620 10.89 -7.40 23.73
C GLN A 620 9.77 -6.72 24.49
N ALA A 621 8.98 -5.92 23.78
CA ALA A 621 7.81 -5.28 24.33
C ALA A 621 6.63 -6.26 24.31
N ASP A 622 6.68 -7.29 25.16
CA ASP A 622 5.55 -8.19 25.30
C ASP A 622 4.38 -7.47 25.95
N PHE A 623 3.19 -7.67 25.43
CA PHE A 623 1.99 -7.32 26.16
C PHE A 623 0.97 -8.48 26.10
N PHE A 624 0.16 -8.54 27.13
CA PHE A 624 -0.89 -9.53 27.26
C PHE A 624 -2.25 -8.88 27.12
N ALA A 625 -3.18 -9.53 26.45
CA ALA A 625 -4.53 -9.07 26.33
C ALA A 625 -5.54 -10.22 26.42
N TRP A 626 -6.79 -9.87 26.66
CA TRP A 626 -7.90 -10.77 26.84
C TRP A 626 -9.14 -10.23 26.12
N ASP A 627 -10.07 -11.08 25.76
CA ASP A 627 -11.29 -10.78 25.04
C ASP A 627 -12.46 -10.26 25.91
N THR A 628 -12.18 -9.86 27.16
CA THR A 628 -13.19 -9.40 28.11
C THR A 628 -13.25 -7.88 28.21
N ASP A 629 -14.34 -7.36 28.77
CA ASP A 629 -14.47 -5.94 29.14
C ASP A 629 -13.40 -5.48 30.13
N ILE A 630 -12.82 -6.41 30.88
CA ILE A 630 -11.68 -6.13 31.77
C ILE A 630 -10.47 -5.71 30.97
N ALA A 631 -10.19 -6.40 29.84
CA ALA A 631 -9.11 -6.01 28.94
C ALA A 631 -9.30 -4.58 28.41
N LYS A 632 -10.50 -4.23 27.95
CA LYS A 632 -10.84 -2.86 27.50
C LYS A 632 -10.61 -1.82 28.62
N ARG A 633 -11.14 -2.07 29.81
CA ARG A 633 -10.98 -1.16 30.96
C ARG A 633 -9.54 -1.05 31.42
N TYR A 634 -8.80 -2.13 31.36
CA TYR A 634 -7.39 -2.15 31.71
C TYR A 634 -6.54 -1.38 30.69
N LEU A 635 -6.75 -1.62 29.39
CA LEU A 635 -6.06 -0.88 28.35
C LEU A 635 -6.30 0.61 28.50
N PHE A 636 -7.54 1.02 28.72
CA PHE A 636 -7.92 2.41 29.00
C PHE A 636 -7.20 2.95 30.23
N LYS A 637 -7.24 2.24 31.37
CA LYS A 637 -6.53 2.65 32.61
C LYS A 637 -5.02 2.71 32.42
N LYS A 638 -4.43 1.78 31.65
CA LYS A 638 -3.00 1.77 31.34
C LYS A 638 -2.62 2.98 30.48
N ILE A 639 -3.40 3.28 29.46
CA ILE A 639 -3.23 4.46 28.61
C ILE A 639 -3.40 5.72 29.45
N LEU A 640 -4.47 5.83 30.24
CA LEU A 640 -4.73 6.96 31.13
C LEU A 640 -3.58 7.12 32.16
N ARG A 641 -3.08 6.03 32.72
CA ARG A 641 -1.95 6.03 33.67
C ARG A 641 -0.64 6.45 32.99
N ILE A 642 -0.40 6.02 31.73
CA ILE A 642 0.75 6.46 30.93
C ILE A 642 0.63 7.96 30.64
N ILE A 643 -0.59 8.44 30.32
CA ILE A 643 -0.86 9.87 30.08
C ILE A 643 -0.71 10.68 31.37
N LEU A 644 -1.28 10.22 32.48
CA LEU A 644 -1.17 10.88 33.78
C LEU A 644 0.27 10.83 34.32
N LEU A 645 0.98 9.71 34.13
CA LEU A 645 2.40 9.62 34.41
C LEU A 645 3.21 10.57 33.53
N ARG A 646 2.86 10.77 32.27
CA ARG A 646 3.50 11.75 31.40
C ARG A 646 3.19 13.19 31.82
N LEU A 647 1.94 13.50 32.16
CA LEU A 647 1.56 14.80 32.71
C LEU A 647 2.23 15.06 34.08
N TYR A 648 2.25 14.05 34.93
CA TYR A 648 2.94 14.06 36.20
C TYR A 648 4.47 14.11 36.04
N PHE A 649 5.04 13.38 35.09
CA PHE A 649 6.47 13.42 34.73
C PHE A 649 6.90 14.78 34.16
N VAL A 650 6.05 15.46 33.42
CA VAL A 650 6.38 16.80 32.91
C VAL A 650 6.43 17.83 34.02
N TRP A 651 5.66 17.63 35.08
CA TRP A 651 5.53 18.65 36.15
C TRP A 651 6.34 18.37 37.41
N TRP A 652 6.61 17.10 37.77
CA TRP A 652 7.17 16.76 39.10
C TRP A 652 8.46 15.95 39.15
N SER A 653 9.00 15.49 38.04
CA SER A 653 10.00 14.42 38.11
C SER A 653 11.27 14.57 37.30
N VAL A 654 11.66 15.75 36.91
CA VAL A 654 13.01 15.92 36.34
C VAL A 654 14.09 15.53 37.36
N PRO A 655 14.01 15.94 38.65
CA PRO A 655 14.96 15.46 39.64
C PRO A 655 14.87 13.95 39.88
N LYS A 656 13.66 13.40 40.10
CA LYS A 656 13.45 11.97 40.38
C LYS A 656 13.76 11.04 39.20
N LEU A 657 13.56 11.47 37.97
CA LEU A 657 13.97 10.71 36.80
C LEU A 657 15.50 10.66 36.66
N ILE A 658 16.17 11.74 37.01
CA ILE A 658 17.63 11.80 37.06
C ILE A 658 18.13 10.90 38.20
N ASP A 659 17.48 10.89 39.34
CA ASP A 659 17.85 10.03 40.47
C ASP A 659 17.52 8.56 40.24
N ALA A 660 16.38 8.23 39.57
CA ALA A 660 16.06 6.87 39.14
C ALA A 660 16.99 6.38 38.02
N LEU A 661 17.44 7.25 37.15
CA LEU A 661 18.46 6.94 36.13
C LEU A 661 19.86 6.78 36.75
N ARG A 662 20.14 7.44 37.91
CA ARG A 662 21.39 7.31 38.64
C ARG A 662 21.38 6.12 39.58
N SER A 663 20.26 5.81 40.22
CA SER A 663 20.18 4.82 41.31
C SER A 663 19.87 3.40 40.86
N ARG A 664 19.67 3.14 39.53
CA ARG A 664 19.27 1.81 39.01
C ARG A 664 18.05 1.17 39.70
N THR A 665 17.25 1.96 40.43
CA THR A 665 16.05 1.44 41.07
C THR A 665 14.96 1.26 40.05
N GLU A 666 14.48 0.04 39.94
CA GLU A 666 13.46 -0.41 39.02
C GLU A 666 12.13 0.32 39.25
N ILE A 667 11.60 1.02 38.27
CA ILE A 667 10.18 1.28 38.19
C ILE A 667 9.55 0.05 37.55
N VAL A 668 9.26 -0.95 38.38
CA VAL A 668 8.58 -2.16 37.92
C VAL A 668 7.14 -1.80 37.60
N ILE A 669 6.85 -1.62 36.33
CA ILE A 669 5.49 -1.83 35.83
C ILE A 669 5.39 -3.34 35.65
N PRO A 670 4.54 -4.05 36.40
CA PRO A 670 4.39 -5.48 36.23
C PRO A 670 4.21 -5.84 34.77
N ALA A 671 4.90 -6.85 34.26
CA ALA A 671 4.78 -7.27 32.86
C ALA A 671 3.31 -7.56 32.48
N THR A 672 2.51 -8.01 33.46
CA THR A 672 1.08 -8.23 33.32
C THR A 672 0.25 -6.98 33.61
N GLY A 673 0.75 -6.07 34.43
CA GLY A 673 0.11 -4.77 34.75
C GLY A 673 -1.36 -4.81 35.19
N TRP A 674 -1.92 -5.96 35.46
CA TRP A 674 -3.34 -6.10 35.81
C TRP A 674 -3.61 -5.60 37.25
N PRO A 675 -4.69 -4.86 37.47
CA PRO A 675 -5.03 -4.43 38.82
C PRO A 675 -5.35 -5.64 39.70
N LYS A 676 -4.92 -5.61 40.98
CA LYS A 676 -5.35 -6.60 41.96
C LYS A 676 -6.86 -6.72 41.94
N GLY A 677 -7.39 -7.94 41.93
CA GLY A 677 -8.83 -8.22 41.92
C GLY A 677 -9.49 -8.08 40.54
N ALA A 678 -8.76 -7.85 39.47
CA ALA A 678 -9.34 -7.75 38.14
C ALA A 678 -10.03 -9.04 37.64
N PHE A 679 -9.66 -10.17 38.23
CA PHE A 679 -10.11 -11.51 37.82
C PHE A 679 -10.65 -12.35 39.00
N ASP A 680 -11.05 -11.73 40.10
CA ASP A 680 -11.47 -12.44 41.31
C ASP A 680 -12.67 -13.37 41.09
N ALA A 681 -13.50 -13.09 40.11
CA ALA A 681 -14.71 -13.84 39.87
C ALA A 681 -14.60 -14.89 38.73
N MET A 682 -13.85 -14.59 37.63
CA MET A 682 -13.82 -15.47 36.47
C MET A 682 -12.64 -15.13 35.54
N PRO A 683 -11.77 -16.11 35.23
CA PRO A 683 -10.69 -15.88 34.27
C PRO A 683 -11.24 -15.75 32.84
N PRO A 684 -10.66 -14.92 31.98
CA PRO A 684 -11.09 -14.76 30.60
C PRO A 684 -10.90 -16.06 29.80
N ASP A 685 -11.83 -16.32 28.88
CA ASP A 685 -11.80 -17.53 28.06
C ASP A 685 -10.69 -17.49 27.02
N ARG A 686 -10.39 -16.31 26.50
CA ARG A 686 -9.37 -16.09 25.47
C ARG A 686 -8.28 -15.20 25.96
N ARG A 687 -7.04 -15.56 25.62
CA ARG A 687 -5.82 -14.84 26.00
C ARG A 687 -4.87 -14.80 24.83
N TYR A 688 -4.11 -13.76 24.72
CA TYR A 688 -3.02 -13.68 23.75
C TYR A 688 -1.84 -12.87 24.28
N ARG A 689 -0.67 -13.18 23.75
CA ARG A 689 0.57 -12.47 24.01
C ARG A 689 1.13 -11.96 22.69
N VAL A 690 1.42 -10.67 22.65
CA VAL A 690 2.08 -10.03 21.50
C VAL A 690 3.53 -9.79 21.80
N HIS A 691 4.36 -10.06 20.81
CA HIS A 691 5.80 -9.97 20.85
C HIS A 691 6.32 -9.23 19.60
N TYR A 692 7.23 -8.26 19.81
CA TYR A 692 7.84 -7.49 18.71
C TYR A 692 9.24 -8.01 18.40
N LEU A 693 9.46 -8.36 17.13
CA LEU A 693 10.68 -9.01 16.69
C LEU A 693 11.85 -8.03 16.59
N ARG A 694 13.06 -8.55 16.70
CA ARG A 694 14.31 -7.81 16.51
C ARG A 694 15.01 -8.24 15.26
N ASP A 695 15.77 -7.32 14.68
CA ASP A 695 16.74 -7.62 13.64
C ASP A 695 17.77 -8.64 14.16
N GLN A 696 17.81 -9.81 13.55
CA GLN A 696 18.71 -10.90 13.91
C GLN A 696 19.98 -10.90 13.06
N LEU A 697 20.00 -10.24 11.93
CA LEU A 697 21.18 -10.18 11.05
C LEU A 697 22.37 -9.53 11.79
N ASP A 698 22.12 -8.46 12.53
CA ASP A 698 23.17 -7.80 13.34
C ASP A 698 23.67 -8.67 14.50
N LEU A 699 22.88 -9.64 15.00
CA LEU A 699 23.28 -10.57 16.05
C LEU A 699 24.22 -11.65 15.52
N VAL A 700 23.97 -12.15 14.33
CA VAL A 700 24.81 -13.17 13.66
C VAL A 700 26.18 -12.59 13.32
N GLN A 701 26.22 -11.39 12.74
CA GLN A 701 27.49 -10.70 12.44
C GLN A 701 28.29 -10.33 13.69
N ALA A 702 27.63 -10.16 14.83
CA ALA A 702 28.27 -9.84 16.10
C ALA A 702 29.01 -11.02 16.72
N GLN A 703 28.62 -12.26 16.40
CA GLN A 703 29.31 -13.47 16.85
C GLN A 703 30.61 -13.71 16.10
N ASP A 704 30.72 -13.27 14.83
CA ASP A 704 31.91 -13.46 13.99
C ASP A 704 33.02 -12.42 14.20
N THR A 705 32.70 -11.25 14.73
CA THR A 705 33.72 -10.21 14.98
C THR A 705 33.98 -10.09 16.48
N GLY A 706 35.04 -10.76 16.94
CA GLY A 706 35.50 -10.71 18.32
C GLY A 706 35.54 -9.30 18.92
N GLU A 707 34.94 -9.17 20.06
CA GLU A 707 34.65 -7.97 20.84
C GLU A 707 35.74 -6.90 20.83
N LYS A 708 35.43 -5.74 20.29
CA LYS A 708 35.95 -4.47 20.76
C LYS A 708 34.87 -3.77 21.59
N LYS A 709 35.05 -3.73 22.92
CA LYS A 709 34.20 -2.96 23.85
C LYS A 709 34.17 -1.50 23.44
N ALA A 710 33.15 -1.10 22.71
CA ALA A 710 32.94 0.30 22.35
C ALA A 710 32.30 1.05 23.52
N GLN A 711 32.94 2.10 23.94
CA GLN A 711 32.48 3.00 24.98
C GLN A 711 31.16 3.64 24.60
N ARG A 712 30.07 3.32 25.29
CA ARG A 712 28.71 3.86 25.04
C ARG A 712 28.68 5.38 25.25
N ARG A 713 28.79 6.15 24.21
CA ARG A 713 28.44 7.59 24.24
C ARG A 713 26.91 7.74 24.12
N ARG A 714 26.24 7.95 25.22
CA ARG A 714 24.81 8.28 25.26
C ARG A 714 24.63 9.75 24.89
N LEU A 715 23.59 10.08 24.11
CA LEU A 715 23.20 11.49 23.98
C LEU A 715 22.92 12.06 25.37
N PRO A 716 23.39 13.27 25.66
CA PRO A 716 23.10 13.92 26.94
C PRO A 716 21.60 14.00 27.16
N ALA A 717 21.14 13.68 28.37
CA ALA A 717 19.71 13.67 28.71
C ALA A 717 19.02 15.03 28.42
N TRP A 718 19.76 16.13 28.49
CA TRP A 718 19.25 17.47 28.17
C TRP A 718 18.97 17.62 26.66
N LEU A 719 19.78 17.02 25.79
CA LEU A 719 19.57 17.07 24.32
C LEU A 719 18.35 16.26 23.90
N LEU A 720 18.18 15.07 24.46
CA LEU A 720 16.96 14.28 24.30
C LEU A 720 15.70 15.01 24.78
N ARG A 721 15.85 15.83 25.84
CA ARG A 721 14.76 16.66 26.35
C ARG A 721 14.43 17.84 25.43
N LEU A 722 15.44 18.50 24.87
CA LEU A 722 15.23 19.57 23.89
C LEU A 722 14.58 19.04 22.62
N ILE A 723 15.02 17.89 22.14
CA ILE A 723 14.42 17.22 20.98
C ILE A 723 12.94 16.89 21.26
N ARG A 724 12.62 16.34 22.45
CA ARG A 724 11.23 16.04 22.85
C ARG A 724 10.35 17.29 22.91
N LEU A 725 10.85 18.37 23.47
CA LEU A 725 10.11 19.63 23.58
C LEU A 725 9.89 20.27 22.21
N ALA A 726 10.90 20.21 21.35
CA ALA A 726 10.79 20.71 19.97
C ALA A 726 9.79 19.88 19.16
N LEU A 727 9.86 18.56 19.24
CA LEU A 727 8.93 17.63 18.56
C LEU A 727 7.48 17.84 19.03
N LYS A 728 7.28 17.89 20.36
CA LYS A 728 5.95 18.15 20.92
C LYS A 728 5.40 19.51 20.52
N GLY A 729 6.27 20.54 20.53
CA GLY A 729 5.89 21.90 20.11
C GLY A 729 5.48 21.95 18.64
N VAL A 730 6.24 21.28 17.76
CA VAL A 730 5.95 21.22 16.32
C VAL A 730 4.65 20.48 16.05
N THR A 731 4.45 19.30 16.65
CA THR A 731 3.21 18.50 16.44
C THR A 731 1.96 19.22 16.95
N ILE A 732 2.04 19.86 18.14
CA ILE A 732 0.91 20.64 18.67
C ILE A 732 0.61 21.85 17.78
N LEU A 733 1.66 22.50 17.28
CA LEU A 733 1.50 23.69 16.43
C LEU A 733 0.91 23.28 15.06
N GLU A 734 1.38 22.18 14.48
CA GLU A 734 0.88 21.60 13.23
C GLU A 734 -0.61 21.24 13.34
N ALA A 735 -1.00 20.52 14.42
CA ALA A 735 -2.39 20.21 14.69
C ALA A 735 -3.27 21.46 14.88
N ARG A 736 -2.77 22.50 15.55
CA ARG A 736 -3.48 23.79 15.72
C ARG A 736 -3.59 24.55 14.40
N VAL A 737 -2.55 24.54 13.59
CA VAL A 737 -2.55 25.20 12.26
C VAL A 737 -3.56 24.48 11.36
N GLY A 738 -3.55 23.15 11.30
CA GLY A 738 -4.52 22.36 10.55
C GLY A 738 -5.97 22.59 11.02
N GLN A 739 -6.21 22.64 12.34
CA GLN A 739 -7.54 22.98 12.87
C GLN A 739 -7.97 24.41 12.54
N THR A 740 -7.05 25.35 12.60
CA THR A 740 -7.33 26.76 12.26
C THR A 740 -7.64 26.88 10.78
N ARG A 741 -6.89 26.19 9.92
CA ARG A 741 -7.13 26.08 8.48
C ARG A 741 -8.52 25.49 8.19
N LYS A 742 -8.87 24.37 8.85
CA LYS A 742 -10.22 23.74 8.72
C LYS A 742 -11.34 24.70 9.18
N LYS A 743 -11.14 25.45 10.27
CA LYS A 743 -12.12 26.45 10.74
C LYS A 743 -12.26 27.62 9.77
N ILE A 744 -11.14 28.10 9.20
CA ILE A 744 -11.13 29.18 8.21
C ILE A 744 -11.80 28.70 6.92
N ALA A 745 -11.48 27.53 6.43
CA ALA A 745 -12.08 26.94 5.23
C ALA A 745 -13.60 26.69 5.38
N ARG A 746 -14.04 26.18 6.53
CA ARG A 746 -15.50 26.04 6.83
C ARG A 746 -16.23 27.38 6.91
N ARG A 747 -15.58 28.42 7.43
CA ARG A 747 -16.14 29.79 7.45
C ARG A 747 -16.12 30.41 6.07
N ALA A 748 -15.10 30.14 5.24
CA ALA A 748 -15.01 30.59 3.86
C ALA A 748 -16.16 30.08 3.00
N GLY A 749 -16.48 28.78 3.08
CA GLY A 749 -17.63 28.20 2.36
C GLY A 749 -18.99 28.80 2.71
N ARG A 750 -19.17 29.31 3.97
CA ARG A 750 -20.36 30.06 4.37
C ARG A 750 -20.34 31.51 3.89
N VAL A 751 -19.18 32.09 3.67
CA VAL A 751 -18.98 33.49 3.26
C VAL A 751 -19.05 33.65 1.73
N GLU A 752 -18.84 32.58 0.96
CA GLU A 752 -19.06 32.58 -0.50
C GLU A 752 -20.54 32.84 -0.89
N GLN A 753 -21.47 32.60 0.04
CA GLN A 753 -22.90 32.91 -0.18
C GLN A 753 -23.26 34.40 0.10
N VAL A 754 -22.34 35.21 0.65
CA VAL A 754 -22.63 36.63 1.01
C VAL A 754 -21.45 37.48 0.56
N SER A 755 -21.69 38.35 -0.40
CA SER A 755 -20.73 39.17 -1.13
C SER A 755 -19.94 40.21 -0.29
N SER A 756 -18.65 40.24 -0.47
CA SER A 756 -17.83 41.43 -0.74
C SER A 756 -16.38 41.05 -1.06
N HIS A 757 -15.82 41.68 -2.05
CA HIS A 757 -14.46 41.38 -2.59
C HIS A 757 -13.37 41.44 -1.51
N VAL A 758 -13.49 42.34 -0.54
CA VAL A 758 -12.55 42.52 0.57
C VAL A 758 -12.51 41.32 1.54
N ARG A 759 -13.64 40.68 1.81
CA ARG A 759 -13.70 39.48 2.68
C ARG A 759 -13.10 38.25 2.00
N LYS A 760 -13.28 38.14 0.69
CA LYS A 760 -12.64 37.05 -0.09
C LYS A 760 -11.11 37.15 -0.03
N HIS A 761 -10.55 38.31 -0.18
CA HIS A 761 -9.10 38.53 -0.10
C HIS A 761 -8.51 38.29 1.29
N ALA A 762 -9.20 38.69 2.36
CA ALA A 762 -8.77 38.43 3.73
C ALA A 762 -8.79 36.93 4.09
N VAL A 763 -9.81 36.21 3.63
CA VAL A 763 -9.92 34.76 3.83
C VAL A 763 -8.85 34.02 3.03
N HIS A 764 -8.61 34.36 1.76
CA HIS A 764 -7.52 33.83 0.96
C HIS A 764 -6.15 34.13 1.56
N GLY A 765 -5.94 35.33 2.09
CA GLY A 765 -4.69 35.68 2.78
C GLY A 765 -4.46 34.87 4.05
N ALA A 766 -5.51 34.60 4.81
CA ALA A 766 -5.42 33.75 6.01
C ALA A 766 -5.15 32.27 5.69
N ILE A 767 -5.73 31.75 4.61
CA ILE A 767 -5.45 30.38 4.12
C ILE A 767 -4.01 30.28 3.61
N ARG A 768 -3.53 31.25 2.84
CA ARG A 768 -2.12 31.34 2.38
C ARG A 768 -1.14 31.39 3.55
N GLY A 769 -1.46 32.16 4.59
CA GLY A 769 -0.62 32.24 5.80
C GLY A 769 -0.53 30.90 6.56
N THR A 770 -1.61 30.11 6.57
CA THR A 770 -1.58 28.78 7.19
C THR A 770 -0.81 27.77 6.33
N ASP A 771 -0.91 27.83 5.00
CA ASP A 771 -0.15 26.99 4.07
C ASP A 771 1.37 27.24 4.20
N LEU A 772 1.77 28.50 4.30
CA LEU A 772 3.16 28.92 4.52
C LEU A 772 3.73 28.39 5.83
N LEU A 773 2.94 28.48 6.89
CA LEU A 773 3.35 28.01 8.21
C LEU A 773 3.45 26.47 8.24
N GLU A 774 2.51 25.78 7.61
CA GLU A 774 2.49 24.33 7.47
C GLU A 774 3.75 23.84 6.71
N HIS A 775 4.10 24.46 5.59
CA HIS A 775 5.32 24.16 4.84
C HIS A 775 6.61 24.39 5.64
N ARG A 776 6.71 25.50 6.37
CA ARG A 776 7.88 25.76 7.22
C ARG A 776 8.01 24.77 8.36
N LEU A 777 6.89 24.31 8.92
CA LEU A 777 6.86 23.30 9.96
C LEU A 777 7.29 21.94 9.39
N GLU A 778 6.80 21.57 8.20
CA GLU A 778 7.16 20.37 7.49
C GLU A 778 8.66 20.34 7.12
N LYS A 779 9.21 21.44 6.60
CA LYS A 779 10.66 21.55 6.33
C LYS A 779 11.52 21.37 7.59
N ARG A 780 11.10 21.96 8.73
CA ARG A 780 11.79 21.76 10.02
C ARG A 780 11.62 20.34 10.55
N LYS A 781 10.46 19.74 10.34
CA LYS A 781 10.14 18.35 10.66
C LYS A 781 11.07 17.41 9.88
N ASN A 782 11.23 17.60 8.58
CA ASN A 782 12.09 16.81 7.71
C ASN A 782 13.56 16.92 8.10
N THR A 783 14.08 18.14 8.32
CA THR A 783 15.47 18.35 8.77
C THR A 783 15.74 17.70 10.11
N LEU A 784 14.79 17.74 11.04
CA LEU A 784 14.91 17.08 12.33
C LEU A 784 14.80 15.56 12.19
N GLY A 785 13.93 15.07 11.32
CA GLY A 785 13.77 13.67 10.96
C GLY A 785 15.08 13.09 10.39
N GLU A 786 15.71 13.78 9.45
CA GLU A 786 17.01 13.40 8.89
C GLU A 786 18.11 13.33 9.95
N ALA A 787 18.19 14.33 10.83
CA ALA A 787 19.18 14.32 11.92
C ALA A 787 18.98 13.15 12.89
N ILE A 788 17.73 12.81 13.19
CA ILE A 788 17.40 11.68 14.05
C ILE A 788 17.64 10.36 13.33
N PHE A 789 17.35 10.32 12.05
CA PHE A 789 17.62 9.19 11.17
C PHE A 789 19.14 8.89 11.08
N HIS A 790 19.97 9.88 10.83
CA HIS A 790 21.42 9.72 10.91
C HIS A 790 21.90 9.28 12.30
N HIS A 791 21.26 9.74 13.35
CA HIS A 791 21.55 9.29 14.70
C HIS A 791 21.15 7.83 14.93
N GLN A 792 20.06 7.37 14.35
CA GLN A 792 19.65 5.95 14.40
C GLN A 792 20.63 5.05 13.65
N GLN A 793 21.06 5.45 12.45
CA GLN A 793 22.09 4.73 11.72
C GLN A 793 23.36 4.62 12.55
N TRP A 794 23.72 5.69 13.27
CA TRP A 794 24.83 5.68 14.20
C TRP A 794 24.60 4.74 15.39
N LEU A 795 23.42 4.74 16.01
CA LEU A 795 23.04 3.80 17.08
C LEU A 795 23.05 2.35 16.60
N ARG A 796 22.64 2.12 15.38
CA ARG A 796 22.61 0.81 14.73
C ARG A 796 24.01 0.28 14.43
N ALA A 797 24.91 1.13 13.96
CA ALA A 797 26.33 0.82 13.83
C ALA A 797 26.97 0.39 15.18
N TRP A 798 26.33 0.70 16.31
CA TRP A 798 26.71 0.32 17.66
C TRP A 798 25.91 -0.87 18.21
N LYS A 799 25.26 -1.69 17.34
CA LYS A 799 24.57 -2.95 17.71
C LYS A 799 23.38 -2.81 18.68
N ILE A 800 22.65 -1.71 18.60
CA ILE A 800 21.36 -1.62 19.28
C ILE A 800 20.32 -2.15 18.28
N GLY A 801 19.88 -3.42 18.43
CA GLY A 801 18.95 -4.10 17.50
C GLY A 801 17.74 -3.23 17.14
N ALA A 802 17.49 -3.05 15.84
CA ALA A 802 16.36 -2.28 15.35
C ALA A 802 15.10 -3.15 15.36
N HIS A 803 14.00 -2.62 15.92
CA HIS A 803 12.68 -3.22 15.85
C HIS A 803 11.88 -2.66 14.65
N ILE A 804 12.20 -1.46 14.21
CA ILE A 804 11.46 -0.74 13.17
C ILE A 804 12.46 -0.20 12.16
N ILE A 805 12.19 -0.44 10.89
CA ILE A 805 12.97 0.05 9.75
C ILE A 805 12.18 1.12 9.04
N GLY A 806 12.67 2.35 9.06
CA GLY A 806 12.02 3.51 8.42
C GLY A 806 12.47 3.80 6.99
N HIS A 807 13.39 3.01 6.44
CA HIS A 807 13.88 3.16 5.07
C HIS A 807 12.94 2.52 4.05
N THR A 808 13.00 3.00 2.80
CA THR A 808 12.42 2.26 1.67
C THR A 808 12.99 0.85 1.65
N ASN A 809 12.10 -0.12 1.59
CA ASN A 809 12.43 -1.53 1.68
C ASN A 809 11.45 -2.39 0.86
N ILE A 810 11.88 -3.61 0.57
CA ILE A 810 11.04 -4.68 0.05
C ILE A 810 11.27 -5.94 0.88
N GLY A 811 10.19 -6.59 1.29
CA GLY A 811 10.22 -7.79 2.10
C GLY A 811 10.27 -9.05 1.26
N GLU A 812 11.12 -9.99 1.65
CA GLU A 812 11.15 -11.36 1.16
C GLU A 812 10.75 -12.28 2.32
N ILE A 813 9.76 -13.13 2.11
CA ILE A 813 9.33 -14.15 3.06
C ILE A 813 9.88 -15.50 2.62
N VAL A 814 10.58 -16.16 3.54
CA VAL A 814 11.12 -17.51 3.36
C VAL A 814 10.79 -18.37 4.57
N PHE A 815 10.83 -19.67 4.40
CA PHE A 815 10.50 -20.64 5.43
C PHE A 815 11.67 -21.58 5.70
N ARG A 816 11.78 -22.05 6.94
CA ARG A 816 12.53 -23.22 7.35
C ARG A 816 11.56 -24.21 7.96
N TRP A 817 11.31 -25.29 7.25
CA TRP A 817 10.20 -26.18 7.57
C TRP A 817 10.65 -27.62 7.60
N ASN A 818 10.65 -28.20 8.78
CA ASN A 818 10.86 -29.63 9.02
C ASN A 818 10.10 -30.07 10.26
N ALA A 819 10.24 -31.32 10.70
CA ALA A 819 9.53 -31.85 11.86
C ALA A 819 9.90 -31.11 13.17
N GLU A 820 11.14 -30.61 13.29
CA GLU A 820 11.65 -29.95 14.50
C GLU A 820 11.54 -28.42 14.40
N GLU A 821 11.67 -27.85 13.21
CA GLU A 821 11.75 -26.42 12.98
C GLU A 821 10.61 -26.00 12.05
N GLN A 822 9.79 -25.05 12.49
CA GLN A 822 8.72 -24.43 11.72
C GLN A 822 8.89 -22.93 11.90
N GLU A 823 9.74 -22.35 11.07
CA GLU A 823 10.13 -20.95 11.17
C GLU A 823 9.73 -20.20 9.89
N VAL A 824 9.28 -18.98 10.06
CA VAL A 824 9.11 -18.00 8.99
C VAL A 824 10.05 -16.84 9.21
N ILE A 825 10.67 -16.37 8.13
CA ILE A 825 11.67 -15.31 8.16
C ILE A 825 11.25 -14.23 7.19
N GLN A 826 11.19 -12.98 7.66
CA GLN A 826 11.16 -11.82 6.79
C GLN A 826 12.56 -11.29 6.62
N ARG A 827 13.01 -11.23 5.36
CA ARG A 827 14.22 -10.55 4.92
C ARG A 827 13.86 -9.22 4.33
N LEU A 828 14.41 -8.13 4.88
CA LEU A 828 14.21 -6.79 4.33
C LEU A 828 15.44 -6.38 3.51
N TRP A 829 15.22 -6.12 2.25
CA TRP A 829 16.17 -5.57 1.32
C TRP A 829 15.99 -4.05 1.27
N TRP A 830 17.07 -3.31 1.51
CA TRP A 830 17.06 -1.86 1.48
C TRP A 830 18.46 -1.28 1.25
N TRP A 831 18.53 -0.01 0.91
CA TRP A 831 19.79 0.68 0.65
C TRP A 831 20.54 0.96 1.94
N HIS A 832 21.44 0.07 2.30
CA HIS A 832 22.24 0.25 3.51
C HIS A 832 23.29 1.34 3.30
N PRO A 833 23.58 2.21 4.30
CA PRO A 833 24.56 3.29 4.17
C PRO A 833 25.97 2.83 3.76
N SER A 834 26.34 1.61 4.09
CA SER A 834 27.63 1.02 3.67
C SER A 834 27.65 0.55 2.22
N ASN A 835 26.50 0.51 1.53
CA ASN A 835 26.39 0.10 0.13
C ASN A 835 25.40 1.00 -0.58
N ALA A 836 25.88 2.14 -1.09
CA ALA A 836 25.05 3.16 -1.72
C ALA A 836 24.64 2.82 -3.16
N GLU A 837 25.25 1.80 -3.78
CA GLU A 837 25.06 1.49 -5.20
C GLU A 837 24.02 0.42 -5.44
N GLN A 838 23.84 -0.52 -4.52
CA GLN A 838 22.91 -1.63 -4.66
C GLN A 838 22.11 -1.87 -3.37
N PRO A 839 20.86 -2.36 -3.45
CA PRO A 839 20.15 -2.82 -2.28
C PRO A 839 20.86 -4.02 -1.69
N ALA A 840 20.89 -4.10 -0.38
CA ALA A 840 21.48 -5.21 0.34
C ALA A 840 20.48 -5.81 1.31
N LEU A 841 20.60 -7.10 1.60
CA LEU A 841 19.94 -7.70 2.74
C LEU A 841 20.48 -7.05 4.02
N ALA A 842 19.65 -6.30 4.69
CA ALA A 842 20.07 -5.46 5.80
C ALA A 842 19.32 -5.70 7.11
N THR A 843 18.23 -6.48 7.06
CA THR A 843 17.43 -6.83 8.25
C THR A 843 16.80 -8.19 8.07
N GLU A 844 16.83 -9.02 9.10
CA GLU A 844 16.09 -10.28 9.18
C GLU A 844 15.27 -10.34 10.47
N PHE A 845 13.98 -10.66 10.34
CA PHE A 845 13.09 -10.98 11.45
C PHE A 845 12.71 -12.45 11.39
N HIS A 846 13.09 -13.21 12.37
CA HIS A 846 12.83 -14.65 12.48
C HIS A 846 11.77 -14.90 13.53
N GLU A 847 10.83 -15.79 13.25
CA GLU A 847 9.83 -16.21 14.21
C GLU A 847 9.36 -17.64 13.97
N THR A 848 9.18 -18.39 15.07
CA THR A 848 8.63 -19.74 15.01
C THR A 848 7.13 -19.72 14.73
N LEU A 849 6.66 -20.66 13.90
CA LEU A 849 5.25 -20.96 13.69
C LEU A 849 4.77 -22.16 14.51
N LYS A 850 5.57 -22.67 15.43
CA LYS A 850 5.13 -23.70 16.37
C LYS A 850 3.97 -23.18 17.20
N VAL A 851 2.88 -23.90 17.13
CA VAL A 851 1.68 -23.58 17.91
C VAL A 851 1.96 -23.78 19.40
N PRO A 852 1.63 -22.81 20.27
CA PRO A 852 1.90 -22.94 21.70
C PRO A 852 1.06 -24.06 22.31
N ALA A 853 1.62 -24.71 23.35
CA ALA A 853 0.88 -25.72 24.09
C ALA A 853 -0.35 -25.10 24.80
N PRO A 854 -1.46 -25.84 24.92
CA PRO A 854 -2.69 -25.31 25.55
C PRO A 854 -2.50 -24.83 26.99
N ASP A 855 -1.59 -25.44 27.72
CA ASP A 855 -1.27 -25.13 29.13
C ASP A 855 -0.19 -24.03 29.28
N ALA A 856 0.46 -23.64 28.17
CA ALA A 856 1.49 -22.62 28.15
C ALA A 856 0.95 -21.18 28.18
N GLY A 857 -0.36 -21.01 28.18
CA GLY A 857 -1.00 -19.68 28.17
C GLY A 857 -0.65 -18.84 29.39
N PRO A 858 -0.68 -17.49 29.26
CA PRO A 858 -0.35 -16.59 30.36
C PRO A 858 -1.18 -16.92 31.61
N ARG A 859 -0.52 -17.12 32.75
CA ARG A 859 -1.21 -17.29 34.03
C ARG A 859 -1.73 -15.94 34.48
N LEU A 860 -2.90 -15.94 35.10
CA LEU A 860 -3.41 -14.76 35.78
C LEU A 860 -2.51 -14.47 36.99
N PRO A 861 -2.23 -13.19 37.27
CA PRO A 861 -1.44 -12.80 38.42
C PRO A 861 -2.09 -13.19 39.76
#